data_1d882e45361b26bdded5a74f6189c97e
#
_entry.id   1d882e45361b26bdded5a74f6189c97e
#
_cell.length_a   1.000
_cell.length_b   1.000
_cell.length_c   1.000
_cell.angle_alpha   90.00
_cell.angle_beta   90.00
_cell.angle_gamma   90.00
#
_symmetry.space_group_name_H-M   'P 1'
#
loop_
_entity.id
_entity.type
_entity.pdbx_description
1 polymer ?
#
loop_
_entity_poly.entity_id
_entity_poly.type
_entity_poly.pdbx_seq_one_letter_code
_entity_poly.pdbx_strand_id
1 'polypeptide(L)'
;MPELDKLSSRFRLLYHYGPVTALKIYKHYIIAGYGPILKIFHINDQVDLIFDKQVFQRNKIHHIDINPENDTFVVSGGRSFLVLRLGELIDARTVSAMEHTINEWIVTSYVLDDNHILLLNSHNTIIKIDKHNFSVVDKIDCKEKSILYSGSITKLPSGDIYVAAGTVMNGTIIWDLHSQKIKHNLTDHEGSIFGIKIDPSGQYIMSCSDDRSIKLYSFNEGKLLATGWGHGSRIWCLEFFSGEPLKIMSCGEDCTMRMWEYRPGNDLLQQIELWENFHRGKHIWSGDVDNVELNIAVTGGADGKVRVHDLTQQDRQKFSLAEISSNISLNKSDFIRDYFELPEFLVLLMSNGYLFIRKDNTFTSLSHFAEFDGFGIVSGFADLGVVLVCARDGRILSIDGSATPTWITNPCNNKIVNMLLDTNCGRHFVLLESPNPNVPFTLHELTYTTSLQISKTWDIPKPELRFSVTAMTIDTVHQKLILASKKVTIGVFDLETLAATVFRKVSPGDSVSSLSIINTTPKSLQVLVVARDGFYTIADISGTSALNILQQNKITRGVIEGGFMNNNDLILYGFKSSYFFVLNETKQMEIMNEQCGGSGHRHYKFYHDAAEYFKFIYTLKNELCIRTHHVRFSNTFGLIQNGTHGREIRDVAISSDHKLVATSSEDSSICLSKLSDDGKLVNVWNMTNHVSGMQKIKFLSKDFIASSAANEEFIVWKLSWSQDLPMLMEYNRLNPTKEIPDLRVMDFSSIKSDTGFTIATVYSDSNIKIWQFDLDSGFHLLKSWFYSTCCILNCQFLNNHYLLISTTDGCVTIYDIATAKPVAKEKLHQSGVKAISIHQDYLITGGDDNAITVSQFDNTSIKLIDRVENAASATITSIGYVDDKSFITTSVDQIIRLWSFSLGKLVCHEARYTTIADTGCCDTTTVNSKTLAVVGGAGISTWEILY
;
A
#
# COMPACT_ATOMS: atom_id res chain seq x y z
N MET A 1 -17.37 30.50 -20.57
CA MET A 1 -17.91 31.00 -19.30
C MET A 1 -16.73 31.58 -18.54
N PRO A 2 -16.64 32.85 -18.32
CA PRO A 2 -15.59 33.42 -17.51
C PRO A 2 -15.95 33.25 -16.03
N GLU A 3 -14.96 32.91 -15.20
CA GLU A 3 -14.98 33.04 -13.75
C GLU A 3 -15.86 32.01 -12.98
N LEU A 4 -15.50 30.71 -13.05
CA LEU A 4 -15.98 29.72 -12.08
C LEU A 4 -15.47 29.95 -10.65
N ASP A 5 -14.49 30.83 -10.44
CA ASP A 5 -13.92 31.18 -9.13
C ASP A 5 -14.61 32.34 -8.42
N LYS A 6 -15.62 32.98 -9.01
CA LYS A 6 -16.28 34.16 -8.42
C LYS A 6 -17.72 33.96 -7.97
N LEU A 7 -18.35 32.85 -8.22
CA LEU A 7 -19.57 32.47 -7.52
C LEU A 7 -19.14 31.70 -6.25
N SER A 8 -19.56 32.18 -5.09
CA SER A 8 -19.32 31.55 -3.80
C SER A 8 -19.89 30.14 -3.79
N SER A 9 -19.13 29.17 -4.31
CA SER A 9 -19.50 27.77 -4.23
C SER A 9 -19.58 27.34 -2.77
N ARG A 10 -20.71 26.74 -2.38
CA ARG A 10 -20.91 26.20 -1.03
C ARG A 10 -20.06 24.96 -0.76
N PHE A 11 -19.41 24.41 -1.81
CA PHE A 11 -18.50 23.30 -1.72
C PHE A 11 -17.09 23.74 -2.08
N ARG A 12 -16.15 23.53 -1.18
CA ARG A 12 -14.73 23.73 -1.40
C ARG A 12 -14.00 22.41 -1.31
N LEU A 13 -13.38 21.96 -2.42
CA LEU A 13 -12.49 20.80 -2.40
C LEU A 13 -11.25 21.13 -1.58
N LEU A 14 -10.93 20.30 -0.59
CA LEU A 14 -9.74 20.42 0.23
C LEU A 14 -8.64 19.50 -0.27
N TYR A 15 -8.90 18.19 -0.30
CA TYR A 15 -7.94 17.18 -0.72
C TYR A 15 -8.59 16.11 -1.58
N HIS A 16 -7.78 15.53 -2.46
CA HIS A 16 -8.17 14.44 -3.34
C HIS A 16 -7.10 13.35 -3.33
N TYR A 17 -7.52 12.10 -3.14
CA TYR A 17 -6.73 10.89 -3.19
C TYR A 17 -7.44 9.87 -4.08
N GLY A 18 -7.01 9.74 -5.32
CA GLY A 18 -7.65 8.88 -6.31
C GLY A 18 -6.64 8.15 -7.17
N PRO A 19 -7.13 7.33 -8.13
CA PRO A 19 -6.29 6.63 -9.07
C PRO A 19 -5.36 7.57 -9.86
N VAL A 20 -4.13 7.13 -10.04
CA VAL A 20 -3.15 7.82 -10.90
C VAL A 20 -3.28 7.27 -12.31
N THR A 21 -3.90 8.03 -13.20
CA THR A 21 -4.27 7.57 -14.55
C THR A 21 -3.31 8.01 -15.64
N ALA A 22 -2.43 8.97 -15.35
CA ALA A 22 -1.36 9.42 -16.25
C ALA A 22 -0.13 9.83 -15.46
N LEU A 23 1.04 9.54 -16.00
CA LEU A 23 2.34 9.95 -15.45
C LEU A 23 3.27 10.38 -16.58
N LYS A 24 4.09 11.40 -16.31
CA LYS A 24 5.19 11.79 -17.18
C LYS A 24 6.36 12.29 -16.34
N ILE A 25 7.56 11.78 -16.61
CA ILE A 25 8.81 12.30 -16.10
C ILE A 25 9.31 13.35 -17.08
N TYR A 26 9.70 14.51 -16.56
CA TYR A 26 10.29 15.55 -17.38
C TYR A 26 11.30 16.36 -16.57
N LYS A 27 12.58 16.32 -16.95
CA LYS A 27 13.67 16.91 -16.16
C LYS A 27 13.56 16.43 -14.70
N HIS A 28 13.63 17.33 -13.74
CA HIS A 28 13.48 17.01 -12.32
C HIS A 28 12.02 17.00 -11.82
N TYR A 29 11.04 16.78 -12.70
CA TYR A 29 9.63 16.81 -12.35
C TYR A 29 8.92 15.49 -12.69
N ILE A 30 8.01 15.09 -11.81
CA ILE A 30 7.00 14.08 -12.10
C ILE A 30 5.66 14.79 -12.21
N ILE A 31 5.01 14.68 -13.36
CA ILE A 31 3.70 15.24 -13.66
C ILE A 31 2.70 14.09 -13.61
N ALA A 32 1.68 14.17 -12.74
CA ALA A 32 0.76 13.10 -12.48
C ALA A 32 -0.70 13.55 -12.59
N GLY A 33 -1.51 12.76 -13.28
CA GLY A 33 -2.95 12.92 -13.38
C GLY A 33 -3.69 12.06 -12.37
N TYR A 34 -4.36 12.70 -11.42
CA TYR A 34 -5.20 12.08 -10.39
C TYR A 34 -6.67 12.32 -10.72
N GLY A 35 -7.28 11.51 -11.60
CA GLY A 35 -8.58 11.85 -12.12
C GLY A 35 -8.55 13.24 -12.77
N PRO A 36 -9.40 14.21 -12.38
CA PRO A 36 -9.41 15.56 -12.93
C PRO A 36 -8.34 16.51 -12.33
N ILE A 37 -7.54 16.02 -11.37
CA ILE A 37 -6.53 16.80 -10.66
C ILE A 37 -5.16 16.58 -11.32
N LEU A 38 -4.42 17.67 -11.53
CA LEU A 38 -3.03 17.63 -11.94
C LEU A 38 -2.13 17.89 -10.73
N LYS A 39 -1.17 17.01 -10.49
CA LYS A 39 -0.13 17.19 -9.48
C LYS A 39 1.25 17.23 -10.15
N ILE A 40 2.13 18.11 -9.67
CA ILE A 40 3.51 18.18 -10.12
C ILE A 40 4.41 18.08 -8.91
N PHE A 41 5.29 17.10 -8.94
CA PHE A 41 6.31 16.87 -7.91
C PHE A 41 7.67 17.28 -8.46
N HIS A 42 8.44 18.01 -7.68
CA HIS A 42 9.84 18.30 -7.96
C HIS A 42 10.72 17.30 -7.23
N ILE A 43 11.65 16.70 -7.95
CA ILE A 43 12.55 15.65 -7.45
C ILE A 43 13.93 16.23 -7.29
N ASN A 44 14.38 16.32 -6.05
CA ASN A 44 15.76 16.56 -5.64
C ASN A 44 16.17 15.45 -4.66
N ASP A 45 16.99 15.76 -3.67
CA ASP A 45 17.24 14.87 -2.51
C ASP A 45 15.95 14.59 -1.72
N GLN A 46 14.97 15.50 -1.79
CA GLN A 46 13.61 15.36 -1.28
C GLN A 46 12.61 15.52 -2.41
N VAL A 47 11.37 15.14 -2.16
CA VAL A 47 10.26 15.30 -3.09
C VAL A 47 9.31 16.36 -2.58
N ASP A 48 9.13 17.41 -3.36
CA ASP A 48 8.25 18.52 -3.05
C ASP A 48 7.03 18.54 -3.99
N LEU A 49 5.84 18.56 -3.43
CA LEU A 49 4.62 18.83 -4.19
C LEU A 49 4.52 20.33 -4.46
N ILE A 50 4.77 20.72 -5.71
CA ILE A 50 4.80 22.14 -6.09
C ILE A 50 3.50 22.64 -6.70
N PHE A 51 2.69 21.72 -7.24
CA PHE A 51 1.40 22.05 -7.86
C PHE A 51 0.36 20.95 -7.56
N ASP A 52 -0.86 21.35 -7.15
CA ASP A 52 -1.99 20.44 -6.89
C ASP A 52 -3.30 21.21 -7.16
N LYS A 53 -3.85 21.05 -8.35
CA LYS A 53 -5.07 21.76 -8.77
C LYS A 53 -5.96 20.89 -9.66
N GLN A 54 -7.27 21.14 -9.54
CA GLN A 54 -8.25 20.60 -10.46
C GLN A 54 -8.16 21.34 -11.80
N VAL A 55 -7.93 20.60 -12.89
CA VAL A 55 -7.75 21.12 -14.25
C VAL A 55 -8.94 20.77 -15.17
N PHE A 56 -9.63 19.66 -14.91
CA PHE A 56 -10.88 19.29 -15.59
C PHE A 56 -12.04 19.28 -14.60
N GLN A 57 -13.25 19.56 -15.10
CA GLN A 57 -14.45 19.53 -14.27
C GLN A 57 -14.82 18.10 -13.85
N ARG A 58 -14.74 17.14 -14.79
CA ARG A 58 -15.21 15.77 -14.60
C ARG A 58 -14.26 14.71 -15.19
N ASN A 59 -13.73 14.98 -16.40
CA ASN A 59 -12.95 14.00 -17.13
C ASN A 59 -11.64 13.68 -16.40
N LYS A 60 -11.21 12.42 -16.46
CA LYS A 60 -9.93 11.99 -15.91
C LYS A 60 -8.81 12.33 -16.90
N ILE A 61 -7.65 12.67 -16.38
CA ILE A 61 -6.44 12.84 -17.16
C ILE A 61 -5.96 11.44 -17.55
N HIS A 62 -5.85 11.15 -18.84
CA HIS A 62 -5.38 9.87 -19.34
C HIS A 62 -4.03 9.96 -20.05
N HIS A 63 -3.67 11.13 -20.56
CA HIS A 63 -2.43 11.32 -21.28
C HIS A 63 -1.81 12.69 -20.99
N ILE A 64 -0.48 12.72 -20.93
CA ILE A 64 0.35 13.92 -20.77
C ILE A 64 1.45 13.84 -21.82
N ASP A 65 1.54 14.83 -22.70
CA ASP A 65 2.63 14.97 -23.66
C ASP A 65 3.33 16.31 -23.48
N ILE A 66 4.65 16.33 -23.64
CA ILE A 66 5.50 17.50 -23.39
C ILE A 66 6.40 17.75 -24.59
N ASN A 67 6.44 19.01 -25.04
CA ASN A 67 7.46 19.47 -25.97
C ASN A 67 8.68 19.98 -25.19
N PRO A 68 9.85 19.31 -25.31
CA PRO A 68 11.04 19.68 -24.57
C PRO A 68 11.67 21.01 -25.02
N GLU A 69 11.34 21.53 -26.23
CA GLU A 69 11.92 22.75 -26.75
C GLU A 69 11.41 24.03 -26.06
N ASN A 70 10.15 24.01 -25.60
CA ASN A 70 9.50 25.20 -25.02
C ASN A 70 8.75 24.93 -23.70
N ASP A 71 8.95 23.77 -23.05
CA ASP A 71 8.32 23.35 -21.80
C ASP A 71 6.77 23.39 -21.81
N THR A 72 6.18 23.37 -23.02
CA THR A 72 4.73 23.31 -23.22
C THR A 72 4.27 21.86 -23.13
N PHE A 73 3.22 21.62 -22.38
CA PHE A 73 2.62 20.29 -22.32
C PHE A 73 1.10 20.33 -22.50
N VAL A 74 0.57 19.23 -23.01
CA VAL A 74 -0.85 18.98 -23.18
C VAL A 74 -1.29 17.89 -22.22
N VAL A 75 -2.32 18.21 -21.46
CA VAL A 75 -3.02 17.25 -20.62
C VAL A 75 -4.33 16.93 -21.31
N SER A 76 -4.62 15.65 -21.51
CA SER A 76 -5.86 15.22 -22.18
C SER A 76 -6.50 14.01 -21.51
N GLY A 77 -7.83 13.89 -21.69
CA GLY A 77 -8.56 12.73 -21.19
C GLY A 77 -10.06 12.88 -21.38
N GLY A 78 -10.72 11.77 -21.68
CA GLY A 78 -12.13 11.79 -22.05
C GLY A 78 -12.34 12.65 -23.30
N ARG A 79 -13.11 13.72 -23.20
CA ARG A 79 -13.32 14.70 -24.27
C ARG A 79 -12.61 16.02 -24.03
N SER A 80 -11.84 16.11 -22.94
CA SER A 80 -11.20 17.34 -22.47
C SER A 80 -9.72 17.37 -22.79
N PHE A 81 -9.19 18.56 -23.05
CA PHE A 81 -7.76 18.81 -23.13
C PHE A 81 -7.42 20.22 -22.61
N LEU A 82 -6.17 20.39 -22.24
CA LEU A 82 -5.64 21.63 -21.71
C LEU A 82 -4.18 21.79 -22.16
N VAL A 83 -3.79 22.98 -22.56
CA VAL A 83 -2.40 23.32 -22.92
C VAL A 83 -1.81 24.21 -21.83
N LEU A 84 -0.67 23.84 -21.31
CA LEU A 84 -0.02 24.44 -20.15
C LEU A 84 1.49 24.66 -20.43
N ARG A 85 2.08 25.61 -19.71
CA ARG A 85 3.54 25.79 -19.66
C ARG A 85 4.05 25.52 -18.25
N LEU A 86 5.09 24.71 -18.15
CA LEU A 86 5.61 24.28 -16.85
C LEU A 86 6.09 25.46 -15.99
N GLY A 87 6.82 26.43 -16.58
CA GLY A 87 7.29 27.61 -15.87
C GLY A 87 6.16 28.44 -15.26
N GLU A 88 5.05 28.64 -16.01
CA GLU A 88 3.90 29.40 -15.52
C GLU A 88 3.23 28.73 -14.32
N LEU A 89 3.17 27.40 -14.29
CA LEU A 89 2.57 26.66 -13.17
C LEU A 89 3.45 26.69 -11.92
N ILE A 90 4.77 26.67 -12.10
CA ILE A 90 5.73 26.73 -10.99
C ILE A 90 5.73 28.11 -10.35
N ASP A 91 5.76 29.17 -11.17
CA ASP A 91 5.89 30.55 -10.70
C ASP A 91 4.56 31.08 -10.12
N ALA A 92 3.48 30.94 -10.87
CA ALA A 92 2.20 31.53 -10.48
C ALA A 92 1.36 30.63 -9.55
N ARG A 93 1.63 29.33 -9.51
CA ARG A 93 0.84 28.32 -8.78
C ARG A 93 -0.67 28.37 -9.09
N THR A 94 -1.04 28.94 -10.22
CA THR A 94 -2.41 29.11 -10.69
C THR A 94 -2.55 28.58 -12.11
N VAL A 95 -3.75 28.12 -12.48
CA VAL A 95 -4.07 27.71 -13.85
C VAL A 95 -4.82 28.86 -14.48
N SER A 96 -4.16 29.56 -15.42
CA SER A 96 -4.81 30.60 -16.25
C SER A 96 -5.53 30.01 -17.47
N ALA A 97 -5.18 28.80 -17.85
CA ALA A 97 -5.73 28.12 -19.02
C ALA A 97 -7.11 27.49 -18.73
N MET A 98 -7.99 27.47 -19.73
CA MET A 98 -9.33 26.90 -19.64
C MET A 98 -9.39 25.50 -20.22
N GLU A 99 -10.23 24.64 -19.63
CA GLU A 99 -10.59 23.33 -20.18
C GLU A 99 -11.29 23.49 -21.53
N HIS A 100 -10.78 22.83 -22.55
CA HIS A 100 -11.36 22.74 -23.89
C HIS A 100 -11.90 21.34 -24.13
N THR A 101 -12.96 21.22 -24.93
CA THR A 101 -13.60 19.94 -25.21
C THR A 101 -13.78 19.73 -26.69
N ILE A 102 -13.69 18.47 -27.12
CA ILE A 102 -14.09 18.00 -28.45
C ILE A 102 -15.26 17.03 -28.35
N ASN A 103 -15.91 16.73 -29.47
CA ASN A 103 -17.10 15.86 -29.47
C ASN A 103 -16.79 14.37 -29.23
N GLU A 104 -15.56 13.93 -29.47
CA GLU A 104 -15.16 12.55 -29.42
C GLU A 104 -14.14 12.31 -28.30
N TRP A 105 -13.97 11.03 -27.93
CA TRP A 105 -13.01 10.64 -26.91
C TRP A 105 -11.56 10.80 -27.43
N ILE A 106 -10.70 11.47 -26.68
CA ILE A 106 -9.28 11.64 -26.94
C ILE A 106 -8.52 10.42 -26.40
N VAL A 107 -7.78 9.73 -27.26
CA VAL A 107 -6.96 8.57 -26.92
C VAL A 107 -5.57 9.02 -26.50
N THR A 108 -4.95 9.93 -27.27
CA THR A 108 -3.65 10.51 -26.98
C THR A 108 -3.53 11.93 -27.57
N SER A 109 -2.59 12.68 -27.06
CA SER A 109 -2.27 14.04 -27.52
C SER A 109 -0.79 14.18 -27.85
N TYR A 110 -0.42 15.13 -28.68
CA TYR A 110 0.97 15.39 -29.06
C TYR A 110 1.17 16.89 -29.34
N VAL A 111 2.22 17.48 -28.80
CA VAL A 111 2.59 18.88 -29.07
C VAL A 111 3.42 18.91 -30.35
N LEU A 112 2.80 19.35 -31.47
CA LEU A 112 3.42 19.30 -32.80
C LEU A 112 4.51 20.35 -32.97
N ASP A 113 4.15 21.59 -32.67
CA ASP A 113 5.02 22.76 -32.83
C ASP A 113 4.56 23.91 -31.90
N ASP A 114 5.12 25.12 -32.06
CA ASP A 114 4.78 26.27 -31.24
C ASP A 114 3.32 26.74 -31.40
N ASN A 115 2.66 26.37 -32.48
CA ASN A 115 1.32 26.84 -32.83
C ASN A 115 0.26 25.75 -32.76
N HIS A 116 0.62 24.48 -32.85
CA HIS A 116 -0.34 23.40 -33.03
C HIS A 116 -0.16 22.22 -32.06
N ILE A 117 -1.26 21.60 -31.73
CA ILE A 117 -1.33 20.28 -31.09
C ILE A 117 -2.11 19.30 -31.96
N LEU A 118 -1.81 18.03 -31.78
CA LEU A 118 -2.53 16.91 -32.40
C LEU A 118 -3.26 16.12 -31.32
N LEU A 119 -4.53 15.81 -31.58
CA LEU A 119 -5.34 14.93 -30.72
C LEU A 119 -5.78 13.72 -31.55
N LEU A 120 -5.40 12.51 -31.13
CA LEU A 120 -5.92 11.28 -31.73
C LEU A 120 -7.24 10.93 -31.04
N ASN A 121 -8.32 10.82 -31.80
CA ASN A 121 -9.60 10.41 -31.25
C ASN A 121 -9.84 8.91 -31.30
N SER A 122 -10.91 8.45 -30.66
CA SER A 122 -11.29 7.01 -30.59
C SER A 122 -11.67 6.38 -31.93
N HIS A 123 -11.83 7.15 -33.02
CA HIS A 123 -12.17 6.70 -34.36
C HIS A 123 -10.98 6.73 -35.34
N ASN A 124 -9.76 6.77 -34.80
CA ASN A 124 -8.51 6.81 -35.58
C ASN A 124 -8.41 8.05 -36.49
N THR A 125 -8.80 9.20 -35.99
CA THR A 125 -8.71 10.50 -36.65
C THR A 125 -7.83 11.43 -35.84
N ILE A 126 -6.87 12.08 -36.46
CA ILE A 126 -6.09 13.17 -35.86
C ILE A 126 -6.82 14.49 -36.06
N ILE A 127 -7.03 15.20 -34.97
CA ILE A 127 -7.58 16.55 -34.95
C ILE A 127 -6.42 17.51 -34.68
N LYS A 128 -6.07 18.36 -35.67
CA LYS A 128 -5.07 19.41 -35.53
C LYS A 128 -5.73 20.66 -34.97
N ILE A 129 -5.22 21.17 -33.85
CA ILE A 129 -5.76 22.33 -33.14
C ILE A 129 -4.70 23.43 -33.05
N ASP A 130 -5.12 24.68 -33.30
CA ASP A 130 -4.33 25.87 -33.05
C ASP A 130 -4.27 26.17 -31.54
N LYS A 131 -3.07 26.33 -30.98
CA LYS A 131 -2.85 26.56 -29.55
C LYS A 131 -3.28 27.94 -29.04
N HIS A 132 -3.45 28.92 -29.91
CA HIS A 132 -3.76 30.29 -29.52
C HIS A 132 -5.26 30.55 -29.42
N ASN A 133 -6.03 29.97 -30.32
CA ASN A 133 -7.48 30.16 -30.37
C ASN A 133 -8.28 28.88 -30.13
N PHE A 134 -7.61 27.75 -30.01
CA PHE A 134 -8.20 26.41 -29.78
C PHE A 134 -9.18 25.97 -30.87
N SER A 135 -9.07 26.55 -32.07
CA SER A 135 -9.87 26.15 -33.21
C SER A 135 -9.29 24.91 -33.89
N VAL A 136 -10.21 24.09 -34.45
CA VAL A 136 -9.82 22.97 -35.31
C VAL A 136 -9.28 23.49 -36.62
N VAL A 137 -8.00 23.26 -36.90
CA VAL A 137 -7.32 23.65 -38.14
C VAL A 137 -7.55 22.60 -39.22
N ASP A 138 -7.44 21.32 -38.87
CA ASP A 138 -7.54 20.22 -39.82
C ASP A 138 -8.02 18.94 -39.13
N LYS A 139 -8.58 18.01 -39.92
CA LYS A 139 -8.92 16.64 -39.51
C LYS A 139 -8.33 15.67 -40.50
N ILE A 140 -7.40 14.84 -39.98
CA ILE A 140 -6.64 13.89 -40.77
C ILE A 140 -7.11 12.49 -40.41
N ASP A 141 -7.83 11.86 -41.34
CA ASP A 141 -8.38 10.52 -41.12
C ASP A 141 -7.39 9.43 -41.56
N CYS A 142 -7.26 8.38 -40.75
CA CYS A 142 -6.70 7.13 -41.23
C CYS A 142 -7.67 6.52 -42.28
N LYS A 143 -7.10 5.93 -43.35
CA LYS A 143 -7.92 5.26 -44.39
C LYS A 143 -8.72 4.07 -43.86
N GLU A 144 -8.24 3.46 -42.79
CA GLU A 144 -8.92 2.38 -42.09
C GLU A 144 -9.49 2.93 -40.77
N LYS A 145 -10.79 3.03 -40.68
CA LYS A 145 -11.49 3.47 -39.48
C LYS A 145 -11.63 2.33 -38.50
N SER A 146 -11.20 2.54 -37.27
CA SER A 146 -11.26 1.54 -36.19
C SER A 146 -11.61 2.23 -34.88
N ILE A 147 -12.22 1.49 -33.96
CA ILE A 147 -12.38 1.96 -32.57
C ILE A 147 -11.12 1.66 -31.80
N LEU A 148 -10.56 2.68 -31.16
CA LEU A 148 -9.29 2.60 -30.47
C LEU A 148 -9.46 2.53 -28.95
N TYR A 149 -8.64 1.71 -28.30
CA TYR A 149 -8.38 1.74 -26.85
C TYR A 149 -7.09 2.47 -26.49
N SER A 150 -6.09 2.42 -27.38
CA SER A 150 -4.79 3.03 -27.14
C SER A 150 -4.22 3.65 -28.41
N GLY A 151 -3.26 4.55 -28.26
CA GLY A 151 -2.57 5.16 -29.37
C GLY A 151 -1.34 5.93 -28.93
N SER A 152 -0.42 6.13 -29.87
CA SER A 152 0.71 7.03 -29.70
C SER A 152 1.01 7.78 -30.99
N ILE A 153 1.56 8.99 -30.86
CA ILE A 153 2.03 9.79 -31.96
C ILE A 153 3.53 9.99 -31.78
N THR A 154 4.34 9.61 -32.74
CA THR A 154 5.80 9.65 -32.63
C THR A 154 6.41 10.33 -33.84
N LYS A 155 7.24 11.35 -33.60
CA LYS A 155 8.06 11.98 -34.63
C LYS A 155 9.43 11.29 -34.67
N LEU A 156 9.77 10.76 -35.83
CA LEU A 156 11.05 10.08 -36.04
C LEU A 156 12.17 11.08 -36.28
N PRO A 157 13.45 10.65 -36.17
CA PRO A 157 14.60 11.51 -36.50
C PRO A 157 14.63 11.98 -37.95
N SER A 158 13.96 11.26 -38.86
CA SER A 158 13.74 11.70 -40.27
C SER A 158 12.84 12.94 -40.40
N GLY A 159 12.08 13.30 -39.35
CA GLY A 159 11.06 14.34 -39.36
C GLY A 159 9.65 13.81 -39.65
N ASP A 160 9.51 12.57 -40.10
CA ASP A 160 8.21 11.93 -40.34
C ASP A 160 7.45 11.66 -39.04
N ILE A 161 6.12 11.83 -39.07
CA ILE A 161 5.26 11.59 -37.92
C ILE A 161 4.38 10.37 -38.19
N TYR A 162 4.52 9.38 -37.32
CA TYR A 162 3.71 8.16 -37.39
C TYR A 162 2.70 8.11 -36.23
N VAL A 163 1.52 7.63 -36.55
CA VAL A 163 0.45 7.34 -35.60
C VAL A 163 0.37 5.83 -35.43
N ALA A 164 0.46 5.36 -34.21
CA ALA A 164 0.22 3.98 -33.85
C ALA A 164 -1.13 3.90 -33.12
N ALA A 165 -2.02 3.09 -33.65
CA ALA A 165 -3.40 2.94 -33.20
C ALA A 165 -3.66 1.53 -32.70
N GLY A 166 -3.95 1.35 -31.43
CA GLY A 166 -4.31 0.08 -30.81
C GLY A 166 -5.83 -0.11 -30.80
N THR A 167 -6.31 -1.12 -31.52
CA THR A 167 -7.74 -1.31 -31.76
C THR A 167 -8.42 -2.22 -30.72
N VAL A 168 -9.74 -2.12 -30.66
CA VAL A 168 -10.62 -2.99 -29.84
C VAL A 168 -10.60 -4.45 -30.34
N MET A 169 -10.31 -4.67 -31.62
CA MET A 169 -10.43 -5.97 -32.28
C MET A 169 -9.07 -6.50 -32.80
N ASN A 170 -8.16 -6.81 -31.89
CA ASN A 170 -6.91 -7.56 -32.11
C ASN A 170 -5.82 -6.86 -32.94
N GLY A 171 -6.13 -5.75 -33.60
CA GLY A 171 -5.21 -5.15 -34.57
C GLY A 171 -4.49 -3.92 -34.04
N THR A 172 -3.28 -3.70 -34.58
CA THR A 172 -2.49 -2.50 -34.39
C THR A 172 -2.22 -1.88 -35.76
N ILE A 173 -2.63 -0.64 -35.96
CA ILE A 173 -2.48 0.06 -37.24
C ILE A 173 -1.40 1.12 -37.06
N ILE A 174 -0.35 1.06 -37.89
CA ILE A 174 0.69 2.08 -37.98
C ILE A 174 0.52 2.82 -39.28
N TRP A 175 0.36 4.14 -39.22
CA TRP A 175 0.18 4.95 -40.42
C TRP A 175 0.94 6.28 -40.36
N ASP A 176 1.34 6.74 -41.52
CA ASP A 176 2.06 8.00 -41.69
C ASP A 176 1.08 9.17 -41.70
N LEU A 177 1.28 10.17 -40.85
CA LEU A 177 0.40 11.31 -40.68
C LEU A 177 0.28 12.16 -41.93
N HIS A 178 1.38 12.36 -42.66
CA HIS A 178 1.44 13.26 -43.82
C HIS A 178 0.83 12.61 -45.05
N SER A 179 1.23 11.40 -45.37
CA SER A 179 0.75 10.67 -46.55
C SER A 179 -0.60 9.95 -46.32
N GLN A 180 -1.04 9.81 -45.08
CA GLN A 180 -2.21 9.04 -44.65
C GLN A 180 -2.15 7.56 -45.07
N LYS A 181 -0.95 7.05 -45.38
CA LYS A 181 -0.76 5.68 -45.79
C LYS A 181 -0.53 4.78 -44.57
N ILE A 182 -1.20 3.65 -44.56
CA ILE A 182 -0.94 2.57 -43.61
C ILE A 182 0.42 1.97 -43.96
N LYS A 183 1.33 1.95 -42.97
CA LYS A 183 2.64 1.28 -43.09
C LYS A 183 2.52 -0.18 -42.72
N HIS A 184 1.85 -0.48 -41.60
CA HIS A 184 1.64 -1.82 -41.07
C HIS A 184 0.25 -2.01 -40.47
N ASN A 185 -0.28 -3.22 -40.62
CA ASN A 185 -1.44 -3.71 -39.89
C ASN A 185 -1.02 -5.02 -39.22
N LEU A 186 -0.81 -4.96 -37.88
CA LEU A 186 -0.23 -6.04 -37.08
C LEU A 186 -1.37 -6.73 -36.31
N THR A 187 -1.53 -8.04 -36.49
CA THR A 187 -2.68 -8.81 -35.98
C THR A 187 -2.30 -10.03 -35.14
N ASP A 188 -1.12 -9.99 -34.51
CA ASP A 188 -0.58 -11.12 -33.75
C ASP A 188 -1.15 -11.26 -32.32
N HIS A 189 -1.88 -10.26 -31.81
CA HIS A 189 -2.59 -10.34 -30.53
C HIS A 189 -3.95 -11.03 -30.67
N GLU A 190 -4.41 -11.69 -29.61
CA GLU A 190 -5.74 -12.34 -29.54
C GLU A 190 -6.78 -11.49 -28.79
N GLY A 191 -6.46 -10.25 -28.41
CA GLY A 191 -7.33 -9.37 -27.63
C GLY A 191 -7.19 -7.91 -27.97
N SER A 192 -7.90 -7.07 -27.26
CA SER A 192 -7.84 -5.60 -27.40
C SER A 192 -6.48 -5.06 -27.03
N ILE A 193 -6.04 -4.02 -27.73
CA ILE A 193 -4.71 -3.41 -27.56
C ILE A 193 -4.81 -2.22 -26.59
N PHE A 194 -4.27 -2.39 -25.37
CA PHE A 194 -4.34 -1.37 -24.33
C PHE A 194 -3.12 -0.43 -24.26
N GLY A 195 -2.01 -0.83 -24.85
CA GLY A 195 -0.84 0.00 -24.96
C GLY A 195 -0.11 -0.24 -26.26
N ILE A 196 0.34 0.85 -26.86
CA ILE A 196 1.16 0.81 -28.08
C ILE A 196 2.12 1.98 -28.11
N LYS A 197 3.38 1.72 -28.52
CA LYS A 197 4.40 2.73 -28.71
C LYS A 197 5.33 2.39 -29.86
N ILE A 198 5.78 3.44 -30.55
CA ILE A 198 6.89 3.40 -31.51
C ILE A 198 8.12 3.91 -30.80
N ASP A 199 9.22 3.20 -30.90
CA ASP A 199 10.51 3.65 -30.39
C ASP A 199 10.93 4.96 -31.08
N PRO A 200 11.35 6.00 -30.33
CA PRO A 200 11.77 7.27 -30.90
C PRO A 200 12.91 7.16 -31.95
N SER A 201 13.74 6.11 -31.90
CA SER A 201 14.76 5.86 -32.92
C SER A 201 14.19 5.34 -34.23
N GLY A 202 12.93 4.88 -34.27
CA GLY A 202 12.26 4.30 -35.42
C GLY A 202 12.71 2.88 -35.75
N GLN A 203 13.20 2.12 -34.78
CA GLN A 203 13.63 0.73 -34.98
C GLN A 203 12.55 -0.28 -34.59
N TYR A 204 11.78 -0.01 -33.53
CA TYR A 204 10.88 -0.94 -32.92
C TYR A 204 9.47 -0.38 -32.73
N ILE A 205 8.50 -1.31 -32.68
CA ILE A 205 7.13 -1.08 -32.23
C ILE A 205 6.87 -2.08 -31.11
N MET A 206 6.24 -1.64 -30.02
CA MET A 206 5.75 -2.54 -28.98
C MET A 206 4.27 -2.35 -28.75
N SER A 207 3.57 -3.43 -28.43
CA SER A 207 2.16 -3.42 -28.05
C SER A 207 1.87 -4.36 -26.89
N CYS A 208 0.80 -4.09 -26.15
CA CYS A 208 0.28 -4.98 -25.11
C CYS A 208 -1.24 -5.06 -25.17
N SER A 209 -1.75 -6.21 -24.66
CA SER A 209 -3.13 -6.58 -24.85
C SER A 209 -3.75 -7.22 -23.61
N ASP A 210 -5.07 -7.44 -23.64
CA ASP A 210 -5.77 -8.25 -22.64
C ASP A 210 -5.48 -9.75 -22.76
N ASP A 211 -4.83 -10.19 -23.85
CA ASP A 211 -4.23 -11.54 -23.97
C ASP A 211 -3.03 -11.76 -23.03
N ARG A 212 -2.64 -10.76 -22.26
CA ARG A 212 -1.55 -10.76 -21.26
C ARG A 212 -0.14 -10.86 -21.86
N SER A 213 0.00 -10.63 -23.16
CA SER A 213 1.29 -10.64 -23.84
C SER A 213 1.78 -9.25 -24.21
N ILE A 214 3.10 -9.12 -24.32
CA ILE A 214 3.80 -7.99 -24.95
C ILE A 214 4.34 -8.47 -26.26
N LYS A 215 4.17 -7.71 -27.33
CA LYS A 215 4.73 -8.01 -28.63
C LYS A 215 5.66 -6.90 -29.11
N LEU A 216 6.83 -7.30 -29.56
CA LEU A 216 7.87 -6.43 -30.11
C LEU A 216 8.01 -6.70 -31.60
N TYR A 217 7.94 -5.64 -32.40
CA TYR A 217 8.03 -5.72 -33.87
C TYR A 217 9.16 -4.84 -34.41
N SER A 218 9.68 -5.22 -35.58
CA SER A 218 10.49 -4.34 -36.40
C SER A 218 9.64 -3.22 -36.99
N PHE A 219 10.01 -1.96 -36.80
CA PHE A 219 9.29 -0.84 -37.38
C PHE A 219 9.35 -0.82 -38.91
N ASN A 220 10.49 -1.23 -39.48
CA ASN A 220 10.65 -1.21 -40.93
C ASN A 220 9.87 -2.32 -41.64
N GLU A 221 9.93 -3.53 -41.13
CA GLU A 221 9.38 -4.72 -41.76
C GLU A 221 7.96 -5.08 -41.30
N GLY A 222 7.53 -4.59 -40.13
CA GLY A 222 6.30 -4.99 -39.46
C GLY A 222 6.33 -6.44 -38.95
N LYS A 223 7.52 -7.04 -38.87
CA LYS A 223 7.70 -8.45 -38.47
C LYS A 223 7.74 -8.54 -36.96
N LEU A 224 7.05 -9.53 -36.38
CA LEU A 224 7.13 -9.90 -34.96
C LEU A 224 8.56 -10.40 -34.68
N LEU A 225 9.23 -9.76 -33.72
CA LEU A 225 10.59 -10.07 -33.28
C LEU A 225 10.60 -10.94 -32.03
N ALA A 226 9.77 -10.57 -31.03
CA ALA A 226 9.71 -11.31 -29.78
C ALA A 226 8.37 -11.10 -29.05
N THR A 227 8.01 -12.08 -28.23
CA THR A 227 6.82 -12.02 -27.36
C THR A 227 7.24 -12.11 -25.89
N GLY A 228 6.67 -11.25 -25.03
CA GLY A 228 6.84 -11.28 -23.57
C GLY A 228 5.62 -11.92 -22.89
N TRP A 229 5.87 -12.98 -22.12
CA TRP A 229 4.86 -13.67 -21.32
C TRP A 229 5.20 -13.62 -19.84
N GLY A 230 4.21 -13.44 -18.98
CA GLY A 230 4.43 -13.48 -17.53
C GLY A 230 3.39 -12.71 -16.70
N HIS A 231 2.72 -11.69 -17.27
CA HIS A 231 1.63 -11.03 -16.56
C HIS A 231 0.45 -11.97 -16.29
N GLY A 232 -0.09 -11.88 -15.08
CA GLY A 232 -1.27 -12.65 -14.65
C GLY A 232 -2.59 -12.13 -15.20
N SER A 233 -2.63 -10.88 -15.68
CA SER A 233 -3.81 -10.21 -16.20
C SER A 233 -3.43 -9.18 -17.28
N ARG A 234 -4.37 -8.29 -17.64
CA ARG A 234 -4.20 -7.26 -18.67
C ARG A 234 -3.02 -6.35 -18.42
N ILE A 235 -2.33 -5.95 -19.48
CA ILE A 235 -1.21 -5.01 -19.43
C ILE A 235 -1.72 -3.64 -19.89
N TRP A 236 -1.47 -2.60 -19.08
CA TRP A 236 -1.99 -1.26 -19.33
C TRP A 236 -0.95 -0.27 -19.87
N CYS A 237 0.30 -0.43 -19.43
CA CYS A 237 1.36 0.53 -19.69
C CYS A 237 2.62 -0.18 -20.17
N LEU A 238 3.27 0.41 -21.18
CA LEU A 238 4.56 0.02 -21.72
C LEU A 238 5.46 1.25 -21.87
N GLU A 239 6.75 1.11 -21.52
CA GLU A 239 7.77 2.13 -21.77
C GLU A 239 9.06 1.53 -22.30
N PHE A 240 9.69 2.20 -23.27
CA PHE A 240 11.03 1.89 -23.72
C PHE A 240 12.08 2.52 -22.81
N PHE A 241 13.16 1.79 -22.54
CA PHE A 241 14.39 2.37 -22.02
C PHE A 241 15.23 2.89 -23.18
N SER A 242 15.94 4.00 -22.95
CA SER A 242 16.90 4.51 -23.91
C SER A 242 18.18 3.67 -23.88
N GLY A 243 18.76 3.39 -25.07
CA GLY A 243 20.03 2.70 -25.20
C GLY A 243 19.95 1.20 -25.43
N GLU A 244 21.11 0.56 -25.58
CA GLU A 244 21.24 -0.87 -25.79
C GLU A 244 21.85 -1.56 -24.55
N PRO A 245 21.47 -2.80 -24.22
CA PRO A 245 20.44 -3.63 -24.91
C PRO A 245 19.04 -3.06 -24.70
N LEU A 246 18.16 -3.29 -25.70
CA LEU A 246 16.78 -2.83 -25.65
C LEU A 246 16.06 -3.42 -24.44
N LYS A 247 15.59 -2.54 -23.58
CA LYS A 247 14.79 -2.89 -22.40
C LYS A 247 13.40 -2.25 -22.48
N ILE A 248 12.44 -2.92 -21.85
CA ILE A 248 11.04 -2.52 -21.82
C ILE A 248 10.54 -2.63 -20.37
N MET A 249 9.80 -1.63 -19.89
CA MET A 249 9.00 -1.70 -18.67
C MET A 249 7.55 -2.00 -19.06
N SER A 250 6.89 -2.85 -18.29
CA SER A 250 5.45 -3.10 -18.38
C SER A 250 4.78 -3.09 -17.03
N CYS A 251 3.53 -2.60 -16.99
CA CYS A 251 2.68 -2.58 -15.81
C CYS A 251 1.26 -3.02 -16.16
N GLY A 252 0.59 -3.71 -15.24
CA GLY A 252 -0.69 -4.32 -15.56
C GLY A 252 -1.73 -4.30 -14.43
N GLU A 253 -2.82 -4.98 -14.72
CA GLU A 253 -3.95 -5.21 -13.82
C GLU A 253 -3.58 -6.11 -12.62
N ASP A 254 -2.54 -6.91 -12.76
CA ASP A 254 -2.00 -7.79 -11.72
C ASP A 254 -1.16 -7.05 -10.66
N CYS A 255 -1.11 -5.73 -10.73
CA CYS A 255 -0.32 -4.87 -9.84
C CYS A 255 1.18 -5.18 -9.84
N THR A 256 1.69 -5.82 -10.90
CA THR A 256 3.11 -6.05 -11.07
C THR A 256 3.74 -5.02 -12.00
N MET A 257 4.97 -4.64 -11.70
CA MET A 257 5.88 -3.97 -12.62
C MET A 257 6.94 -4.97 -13.05
N ARG A 258 7.20 -5.05 -14.34
CA ARG A 258 8.17 -5.97 -14.93
C ARG A 258 9.11 -5.25 -15.85
N MET A 259 10.38 -5.70 -15.87
CA MET A 259 11.38 -5.25 -16.82
C MET A 259 11.81 -6.42 -17.71
N TRP A 260 11.93 -6.14 -18.99
CA TRP A 260 12.25 -7.11 -20.02
C TRP A 260 13.46 -6.65 -20.81
N GLU A 261 14.23 -7.60 -21.31
CA GLU A 261 15.35 -7.39 -22.23
C GLU A 261 15.10 -8.14 -23.52
N TYR A 262 15.25 -7.46 -24.63
CA TYR A 262 15.25 -8.08 -25.95
C TYR A 262 16.66 -8.49 -26.35
N ARG A 263 16.83 -9.73 -26.75
CA ARG A 263 18.06 -10.28 -27.31
C ARG A 263 17.81 -10.68 -28.75
N PRO A 264 18.48 -10.05 -29.74
CA PRO A 264 18.32 -10.40 -31.16
C PRO A 264 18.48 -11.90 -31.39
N GLY A 265 17.52 -12.49 -32.13
CA GLY A 265 17.49 -13.91 -32.42
C GLY A 265 16.70 -14.75 -31.43
N ASN A 266 16.19 -14.19 -30.37
CA ASN A 266 15.25 -14.86 -29.45
C ASN A 266 13.82 -14.41 -29.75
N ASP A 267 12.92 -15.38 -29.90
CA ASP A 267 11.48 -15.11 -30.11
C ASP A 267 10.74 -14.73 -28.82
N LEU A 268 11.43 -14.76 -27.65
CA LEU A 268 10.88 -14.41 -26.35
C LEU A 268 11.68 -13.26 -25.73
N LEU A 269 10.96 -12.30 -25.14
CA LEU A 269 11.53 -11.29 -24.25
C LEU A 269 11.97 -11.96 -22.96
N GLN A 270 13.19 -11.66 -22.51
CA GLN A 270 13.70 -12.18 -21.24
C GLN A 270 13.27 -11.24 -20.10
N GLN A 271 12.50 -11.74 -19.15
CA GLN A 271 12.22 -11.01 -17.93
C GLN A 271 13.49 -10.90 -17.09
N ILE A 272 13.92 -9.66 -16.80
CA ILE A 272 15.11 -9.38 -15.99
C ILE A 272 14.76 -8.97 -14.58
N GLU A 273 13.62 -8.32 -14.36
CA GLU A 273 13.12 -7.95 -13.03
C GLU A 273 11.60 -8.15 -12.93
N LEU A 274 11.15 -8.46 -11.72
CA LEU A 274 9.74 -8.61 -11.35
C LEU A 274 9.51 -7.98 -9.98
N TRP A 275 8.55 -7.09 -9.91
CA TRP A 275 8.06 -6.48 -8.69
C TRP A 275 6.60 -6.86 -8.46
N GLU A 276 6.37 -7.88 -7.62
CA GLU A 276 5.03 -8.28 -7.20
C GLU A 276 4.51 -7.31 -6.15
N ASN A 277 3.20 -7.04 -6.15
CA ASN A 277 2.56 -6.13 -5.20
C ASN A 277 3.24 -4.75 -5.12
N PHE A 278 3.68 -4.25 -6.25
CA PHE A 278 4.27 -2.92 -6.35
C PHE A 278 3.21 -1.86 -6.03
N HIS A 279 1.98 -2.09 -6.46
CA HIS A 279 0.77 -1.39 -6.05
C HIS A 279 -0.24 -2.36 -5.44
N ARG A 280 -1.28 -1.82 -4.81
CA ARG A 280 -2.30 -2.60 -4.15
C ARG A 280 -3.61 -2.62 -4.94
N GLY A 281 -4.41 -3.67 -4.71
CA GLY A 281 -5.75 -3.84 -5.25
C GLY A 281 -5.73 -4.34 -6.68
N LYS A 282 -5.99 -3.46 -7.63
CA LYS A 282 -6.12 -3.80 -9.03
C LYS A 282 -5.66 -2.62 -9.88
N HIS A 283 -4.84 -2.86 -10.88
CA HIS A 283 -4.33 -1.92 -11.85
C HIS A 283 -3.16 -1.02 -11.39
N ILE A 284 -2.07 -1.09 -12.14
CA ILE A 284 -1.12 -0.01 -12.34
C ILE A 284 -1.48 0.61 -13.69
N TRP A 285 -2.05 1.83 -13.66
CA TRP A 285 -2.61 2.47 -14.84
C TRP A 285 -1.57 3.14 -15.72
N SER A 286 -0.54 3.69 -15.10
CA SER A 286 0.44 4.53 -15.78
C SER A 286 1.83 4.30 -15.24
N GLY A 287 2.82 4.56 -16.09
CA GLY A 287 4.23 4.53 -15.74
C GLY A 287 5.04 5.32 -16.75
N ASP A 288 6.23 5.72 -16.37
CA ASP A 288 7.21 6.36 -17.24
C ASP A 288 8.63 6.02 -16.76
N VAL A 289 9.61 6.14 -17.64
CA VAL A 289 11.01 5.78 -17.36
C VAL A 289 11.93 6.90 -17.82
N ASP A 290 12.86 7.28 -16.96
CA ASP A 290 14.01 8.09 -17.31
C ASP A 290 15.29 7.35 -16.85
N ASN A 291 15.96 6.71 -17.79
CA ASN A 291 17.25 6.05 -17.56
C ASN A 291 18.45 6.84 -18.08
N VAL A 292 18.27 8.13 -18.39
CA VAL A 292 19.32 9.01 -18.91
C VAL A 292 19.79 10.00 -17.85
N GLU A 293 18.87 10.77 -17.27
CA GLU A 293 19.19 11.82 -16.28
C GLU A 293 18.94 11.34 -14.85
N LEU A 294 17.71 10.95 -14.54
CA LEU A 294 17.30 10.62 -13.17
C LEU A 294 17.56 9.17 -12.80
N ASN A 295 17.67 8.27 -13.77
CA ASN A 295 17.78 6.84 -13.57
C ASN A 295 16.67 6.26 -12.68
N ILE A 296 15.43 6.58 -13.01
CA ILE A 296 14.23 6.12 -12.31
C ILE A 296 13.16 5.58 -13.25
N ALA A 297 12.37 4.65 -12.75
CA ALA A 297 11.05 4.32 -13.26
C ALA A 297 9.99 4.78 -12.27
N VAL A 298 8.91 5.34 -12.76
CA VAL A 298 7.80 5.82 -11.92
C VAL A 298 6.51 5.12 -12.32
N THR A 299 5.72 4.73 -11.34
CA THR A 299 4.43 4.07 -11.57
C THR A 299 3.32 4.71 -10.77
N GLY A 300 2.11 4.71 -11.34
CA GLY A 300 0.89 5.20 -10.73
C GLY A 300 -0.22 4.14 -10.75
N GLY A 301 -0.73 3.83 -9.56
CA GLY A 301 -1.71 2.77 -9.36
C GLY A 301 -3.14 3.27 -9.13
N ALA A 302 -4.08 2.32 -9.18
CA ALA A 302 -5.47 2.55 -8.77
C ALA A 302 -5.57 2.90 -7.27
N ASP A 303 -4.59 2.48 -6.48
CA ASP A 303 -4.46 2.81 -5.06
C ASP A 303 -4.04 4.27 -4.80
N GLY A 304 -3.84 5.06 -5.83
CA GLY A 304 -3.46 6.48 -5.73
C GLY A 304 -2.00 6.71 -5.33
N LYS A 305 -1.20 5.66 -5.21
CA LYS A 305 0.24 5.79 -4.95
C LYS A 305 0.98 6.21 -6.21
N VAL A 306 1.99 7.07 -6.04
CA VAL A 306 3.08 7.26 -7.01
C VAL A 306 4.33 6.69 -6.40
N ARG A 307 4.92 5.69 -7.06
CA ARG A 307 6.13 5.01 -6.62
C ARG A 307 7.28 5.24 -7.60
N VAL A 308 8.45 5.45 -7.03
CA VAL A 308 9.72 5.52 -7.76
C VAL A 308 10.50 4.23 -7.52
N HIS A 309 10.99 3.69 -8.61
CA HIS A 309 11.97 2.61 -8.61
C HIS A 309 13.30 3.16 -9.10
N ASP A 310 14.35 2.98 -8.31
CA ASP A 310 15.70 3.38 -8.66
C ASP A 310 16.32 2.41 -9.66
N LEU A 311 16.72 2.90 -10.82
CA LEU A 311 17.37 2.13 -11.89
C LEU A 311 18.88 2.15 -11.79
N THR A 312 19.47 2.90 -10.86
CA THR A 312 20.92 2.87 -10.63
C THR A 312 21.32 1.44 -10.29
N GLN A 313 22.47 1.03 -10.77
CA GLN A 313 22.93 -0.36 -10.64
C GLN A 313 22.89 -0.77 -9.17
N GLN A 314 21.98 -1.67 -8.87
CA GLN A 314 21.97 -2.37 -7.61
C GLN A 314 23.23 -3.21 -7.55
N ASP A 315 24.04 -2.97 -6.55
CA ASP A 315 25.32 -3.64 -6.40
C ASP A 315 25.08 -5.12 -6.10
N ARG A 316 25.29 -5.98 -7.09
CA ARG A 316 25.21 -7.44 -6.98
C ARG A 316 26.61 -8.02 -7.10
N GLN A 317 27.14 -8.45 -5.98
CA GLN A 317 28.45 -9.07 -5.95
C GLN A 317 28.32 -10.55 -5.61
N LYS A 318 29.12 -11.38 -6.27
CA LYS A 318 29.25 -12.81 -5.99
C LYS A 318 30.70 -13.18 -5.87
N PHE A 319 31.02 -13.99 -4.90
CA PHE A 319 32.37 -14.47 -4.64
C PHE A 319 32.36 -15.98 -4.49
N SER A 320 33.08 -16.68 -5.33
CA SER A 320 33.33 -18.11 -5.21
C SER A 320 34.31 -18.43 -4.09
N LEU A 321 34.31 -19.68 -3.62
CA LEU A 321 35.30 -20.11 -2.61
C LEU A 321 36.75 -19.97 -3.11
N ALA A 322 36.97 -20.13 -4.40
CA ALA A 322 38.29 -19.96 -5.00
C ALA A 322 38.78 -18.51 -4.95
N GLU A 323 37.90 -17.56 -5.15
CA GLU A 323 38.24 -16.13 -5.01
C GLU A 323 38.47 -15.72 -3.55
N ILE A 324 37.66 -16.29 -2.62
CA ILE A 324 37.83 -16.02 -1.17
C ILE A 324 39.14 -16.59 -0.64
N SER A 325 39.49 -17.80 -1.07
CA SER A 325 40.64 -18.55 -0.55
C SER A 325 41.84 -18.54 -1.46
N SER A 326 42.07 -17.52 -2.28
CA SER A 326 43.08 -17.44 -3.35
C SER A 326 44.48 -17.93 -2.95
N ASN A 327 44.84 -17.89 -1.66
CA ASN A 327 46.15 -18.27 -1.11
C ASN A 327 46.11 -19.53 -0.22
N ILE A 328 44.97 -20.21 -0.09
CA ILE A 328 44.81 -21.37 0.81
C ILE A 328 44.06 -22.48 0.06
N SER A 329 44.62 -23.71 0.12
CA SER A 329 43.94 -24.87 -0.43
C SER A 329 42.83 -25.34 0.49
N LEU A 330 41.59 -25.19 0.03
CA LEU A 330 40.40 -25.70 0.73
C LEU A 330 40.07 -27.14 0.26
N ASN A 331 39.52 -27.94 1.17
CA ASN A 331 38.95 -29.24 0.86
C ASN A 331 37.55 -29.07 0.17
N LYS A 332 37.13 -30.07 -0.59
CA LYS A 332 35.80 -30.10 -1.22
C LYS A 332 34.63 -30.04 -0.24
N SER A 333 34.88 -30.41 1.03
CA SER A 333 33.90 -30.38 2.12
C SER A 333 33.79 -29.03 2.82
N ASP A 334 34.75 -28.13 2.60
CA ASP A 334 34.77 -26.83 3.26
C ASP A 334 33.70 -25.90 2.69
N PHE A 335 33.06 -25.15 3.58
CA PHE A 335 32.01 -24.22 3.25
C PHE A 335 32.10 -22.96 4.14
N ILE A 336 31.43 -21.88 3.69
CA ILE A 336 31.31 -20.64 4.46
C ILE A 336 30.39 -20.91 5.66
N ARG A 337 30.94 -20.78 6.85
CA ARG A 337 30.26 -21.08 8.12
C ARG A 337 29.40 -19.92 8.59
N ASP A 338 29.99 -18.74 8.71
CA ASP A 338 29.34 -17.52 9.16
C ASP A 338 30.11 -16.29 8.67
N TYR A 339 29.50 -15.14 8.71
CA TYR A 339 30.11 -13.88 8.30
C TYR A 339 29.41 -12.71 8.96
N PHE A 340 30.12 -11.57 9.00
CA PHE A 340 29.54 -10.28 9.41
C PHE A 340 30.25 -9.14 8.67
N GLU A 341 29.48 -8.17 8.19
CA GLU A 341 30.00 -7.02 7.49
C GLU A 341 29.83 -5.75 8.30
N LEU A 342 30.91 -4.98 8.36
CA LEU A 342 30.94 -3.60 8.82
C LEU A 342 31.12 -2.66 7.62
N PRO A 343 30.87 -1.36 7.75
CA PRO A 343 31.06 -0.41 6.63
C PRO A 343 32.45 -0.50 5.98
N GLU A 344 33.50 -0.76 6.78
CA GLU A 344 34.88 -0.76 6.34
C GLU A 344 35.41 -2.14 5.90
N PHE A 345 34.86 -3.21 6.42
CA PHE A 345 35.34 -4.58 6.13
C PHE A 345 34.28 -5.66 6.43
N LEU A 346 34.45 -6.81 5.78
CA LEU A 346 33.66 -8.01 6.07
C LEU A 346 34.58 -9.09 6.63
N VAL A 347 34.19 -9.75 7.73
CA VAL A 347 34.82 -10.92 8.28
C VAL A 347 34.04 -12.16 7.90
N LEU A 348 34.75 -13.21 7.44
CA LEU A 348 34.16 -14.47 7.01
C LEU A 348 34.86 -15.60 7.72
N LEU A 349 34.10 -16.52 8.31
CA LEU A 349 34.57 -17.74 8.96
C LEU A 349 34.24 -18.96 8.08
N MET A 350 35.25 -19.78 7.84
CA MET A 350 35.11 -21.07 7.17
C MET A 350 34.83 -22.20 8.16
N SER A 351 34.25 -23.30 7.66
CA SER A 351 33.93 -24.49 8.46
C SER A 351 35.19 -25.17 9.08
N ASN A 352 36.35 -24.94 8.51
CA ASN A 352 37.66 -25.47 8.94
C ASN A 352 38.47 -24.45 9.78
N GLY A 353 37.83 -23.45 10.37
CA GLY A 353 38.44 -22.53 11.32
C GLY A 353 39.29 -21.40 10.70
N TYR A 354 39.42 -21.29 9.38
CA TYR A 354 40.04 -20.15 8.75
C TYR A 354 39.17 -18.91 8.80
N LEU A 355 39.77 -17.77 9.15
CA LEU A 355 39.16 -16.45 9.11
C LEU A 355 39.72 -15.65 7.92
N PHE A 356 38.81 -15.05 7.16
CA PHE A 356 39.13 -14.13 6.07
C PHE A 356 38.54 -12.74 6.35
N ILE A 357 39.27 -11.73 5.95
CA ILE A 357 38.76 -10.36 5.93
C ILE A 357 38.73 -9.86 4.50
N ARG A 358 37.65 -9.16 4.14
CA ARG A 358 37.53 -8.48 2.87
C ARG A 358 37.60 -6.97 3.10
N LYS A 359 38.58 -6.34 2.45
CA LYS A 359 38.73 -4.89 2.34
C LYS A 359 38.89 -4.54 0.87
N ASP A 360 38.34 -3.44 0.41
CA ASP A 360 38.49 -2.93 -0.96
C ASP A 360 38.29 -4.01 -2.05
N ASN A 361 37.26 -4.87 -1.90
CA ASN A 361 36.97 -6.00 -2.78
C ASN A 361 37.98 -7.14 -2.82
N THR A 362 39.01 -7.12 -1.96
CA THR A 362 40.04 -8.19 -1.85
C THR A 362 39.87 -8.97 -0.58
N PHE A 363 39.98 -10.33 -0.67
CA PHE A 363 40.00 -11.21 0.49
C PHE A 363 41.44 -11.50 0.91
N THR A 364 41.69 -11.36 2.19
CA THR A 364 42.96 -11.73 2.80
C THR A 364 42.70 -12.68 3.96
N SER A 365 43.56 -13.73 4.09
CA SER A 365 43.48 -14.65 5.24
C SER A 365 44.08 -13.96 6.48
N LEU A 366 43.29 -13.96 7.57
CA LEU A 366 43.82 -13.49 8.86
C LEU A 366 44.64 -14.58 9.54
N SER A 367 44.04 -15.71 9.87
CA SER A 367 44.69 -16.84 10.55
C SER A 367 43.79 -18.07 10.55
N HIS A 368 44.34 -19.22 10.86
CA HIS A 368 43.65 -20.43 11.25
C HIS A 368 43.52 -20.51 12.77
N PHE A 369 42.32 -20.74 13.25
CA PHE A 369 42.03 -20.93 14.67
C PHE A 369 41.32 -22.27 14.86
N ALA A 370 42.03 -23.24 15.52
CA ALA A 370 41.48 -24.57 15.78
C ALA A 370 40.18 -24.52 16.64
N GLU A 371 40.00 -23.46 17.42
CA GLU A 371 38.84 -23.22 18.27
C GLU A 371 37.54 -23.07 17.49
N PHE A 372 37.64 -22.72 16.22
CA PHE A 372 36.46 -22.52 15.32
C PHE A 372 36.24 -23.73 14.41
N ASP A 373 37.03 -24.79 14.50
CA ASP A 373 36.78 -26.00 13.70
C ASP A 373 35.40 -26.59 13.94
N GLY A 374 34.58 -26.62 12.88
CA GLY A 374 33.22 -27.15 12.90
C GLY A 374 32.20 -26.31 13.67
N PHE A 375 32.58 -25.21 14.32
CA PHE A 375 31.68 -24.32 15.02
C PHE A 375 32.27 -22.91 15.13
N GLY A 376 31.43 -21.92 14.95
CA GLY A 376 31.72 -20.52 15.21
C GLY A 376 30.48 -19.67 14.85
N ILE A 377 30.30 -18.59 15.58
CA ILE A 377 29.24 -17.60 15.37
C ILE A 377 29.92 -16.25 15.18
N VAL A 378 29.63 -15.58 14.09
CA VAL A 378 30.19 -14.26 13.75
C VAL A 378 29.07 -13.22 13.84
N SER A 379 29.32 -12.18 14.63
CA SER A 379 28.45 -11.01 14.75
C SER A 379 29.29 -9.78 15.09
N GLY A 380 28.72 -8.58 15.21
CA GLY A 380 29.51 -7.39 15.52
C GLY A 380 28.67 -6.18 15.89
N PHE A 381 29.39 -5.13 16.26
CA PHE A 381 28.84 -3.82 16.58
C PHE A 381 29.33 -2.81 15.54
N ALA A 382 28.42 -2.29 14.74
CA ALA A 382 28.76 -1.39 13.65
C ALA A 382 29.27 -0.03 14.16
N ASP A 383 28.69 0.46 15.24
CA ASP A 383 29.06 1.72 15.90
C ASP A 383 30.42 1.68 16.60
N LEU A 384 30.87 0.50 17.03
CA LEU A 384 32.22 0.28 17.56
C LEU A 384 33.23 -0.09 16.48
N GLY A 385 32.82 -0.45 15.27
CA GLY A 385 33.69 -0.95 14.22
C GLY A 385 34.34 -2.29 14.56
N VAL A 386 33.65 -3.17 15.31
CA VAL A 386 34.22 -4.43 15.84
C VAL A 386 33.37 -5.64 15.47
N VAL A 387 34.02 -6.68 14.97
CA VAL A 387 33.43 -8.01 14.74
C VAL A 387 33.85 -8.96 15.84
N LEU A 388 32.89 -9.74 16.35
CA LEU A 388 33.09 -10.78 17.36
C LEU A 388 32.92 -12.17 16.75
N VAL A 389 33.79 -13.08 17.07
CA VAL A 389 33.71 -14.47 16.68
C VAL A 389 33.71 -15.33 17.96
N CYS A 390 32.62 -16.07 18.19
CA CYS A 390 32.45 -16.90 19.37
C CYS A 390 32.77 -18.37 19.06
N ALA A 391 33.68 -18.96 19.87
CA ALA A 391 34.01 -20.38 19.82
C ALA A 391 33.01 -21.22 20.65
N ARG A 392 33.07 -22.53 20.44
CA ARG A 392 32.20 -23.48 21.17
C ARG A 392 32.46 -23.52 22.67
N ASP A 393 33.67 -23.22 23.09
CA ASP A 393 34.08 -23.16 24.50
C ASP A 393 33.83 -21.81 25.18
N GLY A 394 33.11 -20.89 24.49
CA GLY A 394 32.71 -19.58 25.00
C GLY A 394 33.78 -18.50 24.88
N ARG A 395 34.92 -18.78 24.31
CA ARG A 395 35.91 -17.74 23.98
C ARG A 395 35.34 -16.83 22.87
N ILE A 396 35.57 -15.54 23.02
CA ILE A 396 35.20 -14.53 22.05
C ILE A 396 36.48 -13.87 21.53
N LEU A 397 36.65 -13.93 20.22
CA LEU A 397 37.69 -13.23 19.47
C LEU A 397 37.12 -11.90 18.94
N SER A 398 37.82 -10.81 19.20
CA SER A 398 37.48 -9.48 18.69
C SER A 398 38.41 -9.15 17.51
N ILE A 399 37.83 -8.61 16.45
CA ILE A 399 38.52 -8.15 15.24
C ILE A 399 38.02 -6.72 14.94
N ASP A 400 38.93 -5.78 14.94
CA ASP A 400 38.67 -4.36 14.62
C ASP A 400 39.27 -3.95 13.26
N GLY A 401 39.20 -2.68 12.93
CA GLY A 401 39.71 -2.12 11.68
C GLY A 401 41.22 -2.31 11.46
N SER A 402 42.00 -2.62 12.51
CA SER A 402 43.41 -2.97 12.41
C SER A 402 43.63 -4.39 11.86
N ALA A 403 42.57 -5.20 11.81
CA ALA A 403 42.57 -6.61 11.42
C ALA A 403 43.49 -7.50 12.32
N THR A 404 43.73 -7.06 13.57
CA THR A 404 44.47 -7.86 14.58
C THR A 404 43.48 -8.57 15.49
N PRO A 405 43.38 -9.91 15.41
CA PRO A 405 42.48 -10.67 16.28
C PRO A 405 42.96 -10.66 17.74
N THR A 406 42.06 -10.34 18.67
CA THR A 406 42.37 -10.37 20.11
C THR A 406 41.30 -11.13 20.88
N TRP A 407 41.71 -12.06 21.76
CA TRP A 407 40.79 -12.77 22.64
C TRP A 407 40.33 -11.88 23.80
N ILE A 408 39.03 -11.76 24.02
CA ILE A 408 38.44 -10.91 25.08
C ILE A 408 37.88 -11.74 26.26
N THR A 409 37.72 -13.05 26.10
CA THR A 409 37.21 -13.96 27.13
C THR A 409 38.12 -15.19 27.27
N ASN A 410 38.10 -15.78 28.47
CA ASN A 410 38.72 -17.07 28.74
C ASN A 410 37.74 -18.22 28.38
N PRO A 411 38.25 -19.46 28.15
CA PRO A 411 37.40 -20.61 27.94
C PRO A 411 36.45 -20.82 29.13
N CYS A 412 35.19 -21.10 28.86
CA CYS A 412 34.24 -21.53 29.87
C CYS A 412 34.09 -23.06 29.86
N ASN A 413 33.67 -23.64 31.00
CA ASN A 413 33.51 -25.10 31.12
C ASN A 413 32.26 -25.62 30.40
N ASN A 414 31.47 -24.75 29.80
CA ASN A 414 30.18 -25.07 29.17
C ASN A 414 30.24 -24.86 27.67
N LYS A 415 29.65 -25.76 26.90
CA LYS A 415 29.46 -25.58 25.45
C LYS A 415 28.51 -24.42 25.20
N ILE A 416 28.87 -23.57 24.25
CA ILE A 416 28.01 -22.48 23.74
C ILE A 416 27.35 -22.92 22.43
N VAL A 417 26.09 -22.58 22.26
CA VAL A 417 25.30 -22.85 21.02
C VAL A 417 24.76 -21.62 20.38
N ASN A 418 24.69 -20.50 21.10
CA ASN A 418 24.12 -19.25 20.57
C ASN A 418 24.85 -18.05 21.19
N MET A 419 25.01 -17.00 20.37
CA MET A 419 25.50 -15.68 20.75
C MET A 419 24.60 -14.64 20.15
N LEU A 420 24.00 -13.78 20.98
CA LEU A 420 23.16 -12.68 20.57
C LEU A 420 23.76 -11.36 21.04
N LEU A 421 23.67 -10.35 20.21
CA LEU A 421 24.15 -9.00 20.45
C LEU A 421 23.01 -8.02 20.46
N ASP A 422 23.12 -6.99 21.31
CA ASP A 422 22.24 -5.84 21.26
C ASP A 422 22.96 -4.57 21.70
N THR A 423 22.53 -3.44 21.17
CA THR A 423 23.04 -2.11 21.53
C THR A 423 21.87 -1.21 21.93
N ASN A 424 21.96 -0.59 23.09
CA ASN A 424 20.96 0.37 23.54
C ASN A 424 21.61 1.57 24.24
N CYS A 425 21.32 2.78 23.77
CA CYS A 425 21.88 4.04 24.29
C CYS A 425 23.41 4.04 24.38
N GLY A 426 24.11 3.50 23.38
CA GLY A 426 25.58 3.43 23.33
C GLY A 426 26.21 2.40 24.28
N ARG A 427 25.41 1.54 24.91
CA ARG A 427 25.88 0.37 25.70
C ARG A 427 25.75 -0.89 24.87
N HIS A 428 26.72 -1.76 24.93
CA HIS A 428 26.89 -2.94 24.08
C HIS A 428 26.84 -4.21 24.91
N PHE A 429 25.99 -5.16 24.49
CA PHE A 429 25.74 -6.38 25.25
C PHE A 429 25.88 -7.62 24.38
N VAL A 430 26.47 -8.67 24.97
CA VAL A 430 26.61 -10.00 24.36
C VAL A 430 26.01 -11.04 25.29
N LEU A 431 25.03 -11.79 24.80
CA LEU A 431 24.44 -12.94 25.51
C LEU A 431 24.97 -14.24 24.93
N LEU A 432 25.45 -15.11 25.81
CA LEU A 432 25.89 -16.46 25.47
C LEU A 432 24.89 -17.48 26.05
N GLU A 433 24.51 -18.48 25.25
CA GLU A 433 23.60 -19.55 25.63
C GLU A 433 24.32 -20.91 25.60
N SER A 434 24.24 -21.63 26.73
CA SER A 434 24.61 -23.06 26.80
C SER A 434 23.38 -23.95 26.52
N PRO A 435 23.55 -25.08 25.82
CA PRO A 435 22.47 -26.06 25.61
C PRO A 435 22.04 -26.76 26.91
N ASN A 436 22.85 -26.72 27.94
CA ASN A 436 22.53 -27.30 29.23
C ASN A 436 21.44 -26.46 29.94
N PRO A 437 20.27 -27.04 30.25
CA PRO A 437 19.18 -26.30 30.87
C PRO A 437 19.52 -25.76 32.28
N ASN A 438 20.47 -26.35 32.96
CA ASN A 438 20.88 -25.96 34.32
C ASN A 438 21.95 -24.85 34.33
N VAL A 439 22.51 -24.50 33.18
CA VAL A 439 23.49 -23.42 33.05
C VAL A 439 22.75 -22.10 32.72
N PRO A 440 22.99 -21.06 33.53
CA PRO A 440 22.38 -19.74 33.24
C PRO A 440 22.88 -19.17 31.91
N PHE A 441 22.18 -18.17 31.39
CA PHE A 441 22.68 -17.35 30.30
C PHE A 441 23.79 -16.44 30.87
N THR A 442 24.87 -16.28 30.13
CA THR A 442 25.92 -15.32 30.50
C THR A 442 25.72 -14.04 29.65
N LEU A 443 25.43 -12.92 30.29
CA LEU A 443 25.32 -11.61 29.65
C LEU A 443 26.59 -10.80 30.01
N HIS A 444 27.31 -10.36 28.98
CA HIS A 444 28.46 -9.45 29.11
C HIS A 444 28.07 -8.04 28.59
N GLU A 445 28.42 -7.02 29.35
CA GLU A 445 28.45 -5.64 28.87
C GLU A 445 29.88 -5.33 28.45
N LEU A 446 30.02 -4.75 27.26
CA LEU A 446 31.30 -4.43 26.65
C LEU A 446 31.53 -2.94 26.62
N THR A 447 32.77 -2.54 26.84
CA THR A 447 33.24 -1.16 26.67
C THR A 447 34.47 -1.15 25.78
N TYR A 448 34.56 -0.12 24.93
CA TYR A 448 35.68 0.10 24.05
C TYR A 448 36.47 1.34 24.54
N THR A 449 37.76 1.13 24.90
CA THR A 449 38.64 2.23 25.24
C THR A 449 39.80 2.27 24.24
N THR A 450 40.86 1.55 24.47
CA THR A 450 41.95 1.27 23.51
C THR A 450 41.78 -0.12 22.89
N SER A 451 41.02 -0.98 23.52
CA SER A 451 40.61 -2.30 23.07
C SER A 451 39.25 -2.64 23.68
N LEU A 452 38.59 -3.62 23.12
CA LEU A 452 37.31 -4.09 23.62
C LEU A 452 37.51 -4.91 24.91
N GLN A 453 36.79 -4.58 25.96
CA GLN A 453 36.88 -5.24 27.26
C GLN A 453 35.48 -5.49 27.85
N ILE A 454 35.39 -6.53 28.69
CA ILE A 454 34.18 -6.80 29.47
C ILE A 454 34.16 -5.89 30.70
N SER A 455 33.17 -5.02 30.78
CA SER A 455 32.96 -4.10 31.94
C SER A 455 32.15 -4.77 33.05
N LYS A 456 31.16 -5.59 32.69
CA LYS A 456 30.26 -6.25 33.64
C LYS A 456 29.73 -7.58 33.07
N THR A 457 29.48 -8.53 33.97
CA THR A 457 28.90 -9.83 33.62
C THR A 457 27.75 -10.16 34.57
N TRP A 458 26.67 -10.72 34.00
CA TRP A 458 25.55 -11.27 34.75
C TRP A 458 25.31 -12.73 34.38
N ASP A 459 24.99 -13.54 35.37
CA ASP A 459 24.47 -14.90 35.18
C ASP A 459 22.94 -14.88 35.30
N ILE A 460 22.26 -14.91 34.15
CA ILE A 460 20.81 -14.79 34.05
C ILE A 460 20.17 -16.18 34.15
N PRO A 461 19.36 -16.48 35.17
CA PRO A 461 18.77 -17.80 35.32
C PRO A 461 17.76 -18.07 34.18
N LYS A 462 17.75 -19.32 33.67
CA LYS A 462 16.76 -19.71 32.65
C LYS A 462 15.37 -19.70 33.25
N PRO A 463 14.40 -19.02 32.65
CA PRO A 463 13.04 -18.90 33.23
C PRO A 463 12.25 -20.21 33.18
N GLU A 464 12.66 -21.13 32.28
CA GLU A 464 12.08 -22.48 32.13
C GLU A 464 13.18 -23.47 31.67
N LEU A 465 13.04 -24.75 32.01
CA LEU A 465 14.02 -25.80 31.68
C LEU A 465 14.32 -25.96 30.18
N ARG A 466 13.36 -25.60 29.31
CA ARG A 466 13.50 -25.69 27.85
C ARG A 466 13.41 -24.31 27.17
N PHE A 467 13.84 -23.25 27.82
CA PHE A 467 13.90 -21.94 27.24
C PHE A 467 15.14 -21.82 26.35
N SER A 468 14.97 -21.92 25.04
CA SER A 468 16.02 -21.67 24.06
C SER A 468 15.79 -20.28 23.44
N VAL A 469 16.80 -19.42 23.60
CA VAL A 469 16.69 -18.01 23.15
C VAL A 469 16.76 -17.93 21.63
N THR A 470 15.84 -17.15 21.06
CA THR A 470 15.80 -16.85 19.62
C THR A 470 16.03 -15.38 19.31
N ALA A 471 15.68 -14.50 20.23
CA ALA A 471 15.88 -13.06 20.09
C ALA A 471 16.12 -12.41 21.46
N MET A 472 16.82 -11.30 21.46
CA MET A 472 17.18 -10.51 22.64
C MET A 472 17.02 -9.03 22.34
N THR A 473 16.61 -8.26 23.33
CA THR A 473 16.76 -6.81 23.34
C THR A 473 16.90 -6.30 24.78
N ILE A 474 17.57 -5.18 24.96
CA ILE A 474 17.83 -4.58 26.27
C ILE A 474 17.28 -3.15 26.31
N ASP A 475 16.56 -2.85 27.37
CA ASP A 475 16.18 -1.48 27.70
C ASP A 475 17.05 -0.94 28.85
N THR A 476 17.91 -0.01 28.52
CA THR A 476 18.83 0.62 29.48
C THR A 476 18.16 1.67 30.36
N VAL A 477 16.98 2.16 29.97
CA VAL A 477 16.20 3.13 30.77
C VAL A 477 15.62 2.45 32.02
N HIS A 478 14.98 1.29 31.85
CA HIS A 478 14.41 0.51 32.95
C HIS A 478 15.35 -0.60 33.46
N GLN A 479 16.55 -0.70 32.94
CA GLN A 479 17.52 -1.78 33.25
C GLN A 479 16.91 -3.17 33.06
N LYS A 480 16.21 -3.40 31.92
CA LYS A 480 15.53 -4.66 31.61
C LYS A 480 16.21 -5.39 30.46
N LEU A 481 16.45 -6.68 30.64
CA LEU A 481 16.79 -7.62 29.58
C LEU A 481 15.53 -8.36 29.15
N ILE A 482 15.25 -8.38 27.85
CA ILE A 482 14.08 -9.04 27.27
C ILE A 482 14.59 -10.18 26.36
N LEU A 483 14.22 -11.42 26.66
CA LEU A 483 14.58 -12.60 25.90
C LEU A 483 13.34 -13.29 25.36
N ALA A 484 13.36 -13.68 24.10
CA ALA A 484 12.30 -14.48 23.50
C ALA A 484 12.77 -15.90 23.17
N SER A 485 11.83 -16.83 23.11
CA SER A 485 12.09 -18.25 22.90
C SER A 485 11.35 -18.85 21.70
N LYS A 486 11.79 -20.06 21.31
CA LYS A 486 11.11 -20.90 20.31
C LYS A 486 9.66 -21.24 20.68
N LYS A 487 9.25 -21.14 21.95
CA LYS A 487 7.91 -21.46 22.41
C LYS A 487 7.00 -20.24 22.57
N VAL A 488 7.34 -19.15 21.92
CA VAL A 488 6.59 -17.89 21.97
C VAL A 488 6.42 -17.39 23.42
N THR A 489 7.46 -17.55 24.21
CA THR A 489 7.56 -17.08 25.59
C THR A 489 8.56 -15.94 25.65
N ILE A 490 8.23 -14.89 26.37
CA ILE A 490 9.14 -13.77 26.66
C ILE A 490 9.48 -13.79 28.14
N GLY A 491 10.77 -13.74 28.46
CA GLY A 491 11.31 -13.47 29.79
C GLY A 491 11.81 -12.04 29.89
N VAL A 492 11.30 -11.28 30.82
CA VAL A 492 11.76 -9.92 31.16
C VAL A 492 12.50 -9.97 32.47
N PHE A 493 13.79 -9.67 32.45
CA PHE A 493 14.67 -9.74 33.58
C PHE A 493 15.08 -8.34 34.03
N ASP A 494 15.03 -8.11 35.29
CA ASP A 494 15.60 -6.91 35.90
C ASP A 494 17.10 -7.10 36.11
N LEU A 495 17.94 -6.23 35.55
CA LEU A 495 19.41 -6.38 35.60
C LEU A 495 20.03 -6.03 36.97
N GLU A 496 19.28 -5.44 37.89
CA GLU A 496 19.74 -5.17 39.25
C GLU A 496 19.40 -6.34 40.20
N THR A 497 18.18 -6.86 40.12
CA THR A 497 17.69 -7.87 41.05
C THR A 497 17.71 -9.29 40.47
N LEU A 498 17.90 -9.45 39.18
CA LEU A 498 17.76 -10.68 38.38
C LEU A 498 16.37 -11.34 38.47
N ALA A 499 15.38 -10.60 38.96
CA ALA A 499 14.01 -11.06 39.01
C ALA A 499 13.42 -11.18 37.60
N ALA A 500 12.74 -12.27 37.32
CA ALA A 500 12.18 -12.57 36.02
C ALA A 500 10.64 -12.49 36.02
N THR A 501 10.08 -11.77 35.05
CA THR A 501 8.66 -11.86 34.68
C THR A 501 8.53 -12.64 33.39
N VAL A 502 7.67 -13.67 33.37
CA VAL A 502 7.54 -14.55 32.19
C VAL A 502 6.16 -14.44 31.58
N PHE A 503 6.10 -14.00 30.34
CA PHE A 503 4.89 -13.94 29.54
C PHE A 503 4.86 -15.12 28.57
N ARG A 504 3.83 -15.97 28.68
CA ARG A 504 3.64 -17.15 27.81
C ARG A 504 2.62 -16.86 26.73
N LYS A 505 2.80 -17.50 25.58
CA LYS A 505 1.92 -17.35 24.41
C LYS A 505 1.69 -15.89 24.02
N VAL A 506 2.78 -15.12 23.97
CA VAL A 506 2.75 -13.68 23.60
C VAL A 506 2.28 -13.43 22.16
N SER A 507 2.28 -14.45 21.33
CA SER A 507 1.74 -14.47 19.98
C SER A 507 1.08 -15.83 19.72
N PRO A 508 0.09 -15.91 18.84
CA PRO A 508 -0.47 -17.19 18.36
C PRO A 508 0.52 -18.02 17.55
N GLY A 509 1.65 -17.45 17.15
CA GLY A 509 2.66 -18.05 16.28
C GLY A 509 3.44 -19.21 16.91
N ASP A 510 4.37 -19.77 16.14
CA ASP A 510 5.13 -20.97 16.50
C ASP A 510 6.48 -20.68 17.21
N SER A 511 7.22 -19.67 16.74
CA SER A 511 8.48 -19.24 17.36
C SER A 511 8.76 -17.76 17.12
N VAL A 512 9.31 -17.08 18.11
CA VAL A 512 9.74 -15.70 17.93
C VAL A 512 11.01 -15.68 17.12
N SER A 513 11.03 -14.88 16.05
CA SER A 513 12.21 -14.68 15.20
C SER A 513 12.95 -13.39 15.53
N SER A 514 12.26 -12.37 16.02
CA SER A 514 12.87 -11.06 16.31
C SER A 514 12.13 -10.34 17.44
N LEU A 515 12.89 -9.55 18.18
CA LEU A 515 12.44 -8.58 19.18
C LEU A 515 13.07 -7.22 18.90
N SER A 516 12.29 -6.16 19.01
CA SER A 516 12.81 -4.79 18.99
C SER A 516 12.01 -3.88 19.91
N ILE A 517 12.67 -2.92 20.53
CA ILE A 517 12.01 -1.88 21.31
C ILE A 517 11.47 -0.83 20.34
N ILE A 518 10.17 -0.52 20.47
CA ILE A 518 9.52 0.52 19.67
C ILE A 518 9.57 1.85 20.40
N ASN A 519 9.23 1.81 21.69
CA ASN A 519 9.10 3.03 22.49
C ASN A 519 9.42 2.73 23.96
N THR A 520 10.13 3.65 24.58
CA THR A 520 10.47 3.62 26.01
C THR A 520 10.15 4.96 26.63
N THR A 521 9.32 4.95 27.66
CA THR A 521 9.02 6.09 28.51
C THR A 521 9.10 5.65 29.97
N PRO A 522 9.23 6.54 30.96
CA PRO A 522 9.28 6.14 32.37
C PRO A 522 8.13 5.25 32.88
N LYS A 523 7.02 5.18 32.13
CA LYS A 523 5.82 4.42 32.50
C LYS A 523 5.46 3.30 31.52
N SER A 524 6.13 3.20 30.37
CA SER A 524 5.75 2.29 29.30
C SER A 524 7.01 1.78 28.59
N LEU A 525 7.06 0.48 28.38
CA LEU A 525 8.09 -0.21 27.57
C LEU A 525 7.38 -1.03 26.51
N GLN A 526 7.41 -0.54 25.28
CA GLN A 526 6.71 -1.15 24.15
C GLN A 526 7.68 -1.91 23.25
N VAL A 527 7.34 -3.15 22.97
CA VAL A 527 8.15 -4.06 22.14
C VAL A 527 7.37 -4.58 20.95
N LEU A 528 8.09 -4.73 19.85
CA LEU A 528 7.66 -5.49 18.68
C LEU A 528 8.19 -6.92 18.82
N VAL A 529 7.27 -7.87 18.80
CA VAL A 529 7.53 -9.30 18.79
C VAL A 529 7.15 -9.86 17.44
N VAL A 530 8.09 -10.39 16.69
CA VAL A 530 7.83 -11.00 15.39
C VAL A 530 7.97 -12.52 15.50
N ALA A 531 6.94 -13.24 15.03
CA ALA A 531 6.93 -14.70 14.99
C ALA A 531 7.13 -15.21 13.56
N ARG A 532 7.80 -16.33 13.45
CA ARG A 532 8.27 -16.88 12.17
C ARG A 532 7.16 -17.22 11.19
N ASP A 533 6.00 -17.63 11.68
CA ASP A 533 4.82 -17.99 10.88
C ASP A 533 3.98 -16.78 10.38
N GLY A 534 4.51 -15.57 10.56
CA GLY A 534 3.94 -14.33 10.05
C GLY A 534 3.19 -13.48 11.08
N PHE A 535 3.04 -13.92 12.33
CA PHE A 535 2.48 -13.07 13.36
C PHE A 535 3.47 -12.00 13.81
N TYR A 536 2.96 -10.79 14.02
CA TYR A 536 3.63 -9.74 14.76
C TYR A 536 2.73 -9.22 15.88
N THR A 537 3.33 -8.84 16.98
CA THR A 537 2.64 -8.31 18.16
C THR A 537 3.37 -7.08 18.67
N ILE A 538 2.67 -5.99 18.82
CA ILE A 538 3.14 -4.80 19.52
C ILE A 538 2.49 -4.82 20.89
N ALA A 539 3.31 -4.87 21.93
CA ALA A 539 2.84 -4.99 23.30
C ALA A 539 3.58 -4.07 24.25
N ASP A 540 2.90 -3.60 25.28
CA ASP A 540 3.50 -2.94 26.44
C ASP A 540 3.80 -4.00 27.52
N ILE A 541 5.06 -4.10 27.87
CA ILE A 541 5.58 -5.08 28.85
C ILE A 541 6.00 -4.44 30.18
N SER A 542 5.63 -3.20 30.43
CA SER A 542 5.92 -2.52 31.70
C SER A 542 5.15 -3.09 32.89
N GLY A 543 4.01 -3.76 32.63
CA GLY A 543 3.21 -4.44 33.65
C GLY A 543 3.83 -5.72 34.17
N THR A 544 3.54 -6.09 35.42
CA THR A 544 4.08 -7.30 36.08
C THR A 544 3.21 -8.54 35.96
N SER A 545 1.92 -8.41 35.61
CA SER A 545 0.96 -9.52 35.69
C SER A 545 0.36 -9.95 34.34
N ALA A 546 0.22 -9.06 33.38
CA ALA A 546 -0.37 -9.35 32.07
C ALA A 546 0.28 -8.51 30.96
N LEU A 547 0.40 -9.15 29.79
CA LEU A 547 0.85 -8.49 28.57
C LEU A 547 -0.27 -7.60 28.03
N ASN A 548 0.00 -6.30 27.89
CA ASN A 548 -0.94 -5.39 27.25
C ASN A 548 -0.68 -5.32 25.75
N ILE A 549 -1.45 -6.08 24.98
CA ILE A 549 -1.35 -6.11 23.52
C ILE A 549 -2.01 -4.85 22.94
N LEU A 550 -1.22 -4.05 22.24
CA LEU A 550 -1.67 -2.85 21.53
C LEU A 550 -2.11 -3.17 20.10
N GLN A 551 -1.34 -4.04 19.42
CA GLN A 551 -1.65 -4.51 18.08
C GLN A 551 -1.11 -5.92 17.88
N GLN A 552 -1.92 -6.76 17.21
CA GLN A 552 -1.50 -8.09 16.79
C GLN A 552 -2.13 -8.41 15.45
N ASN A 553 -1.32 -8.88 14.52
CA ASN A 553 -1.82 -9.24 13.19
C ASN A 553 -0.96 -10.35 12.59
N LYS A 554 -1.45 -10.97 11.51
CA LYS A 554 -0.74 -12.00 10.76
C LYS A 554 -0.62 -11.60 9.30
N ILE A 555 0.60 -11.59 8.78
CA ILE A 555 0.83 -11.49 7.35
C ILE A 555 0.92 -12.89 6.73
N THR A 556 0.34 -13.07 5.54
CA THR A 556 0.25 -14.38 4.88
C THR A 556 1.36 -14.61 3.84
N ARG A 557 2.42 -13.80 3.86
CA ARG A 557 3.42 -13.76 2.79
C ARG A 557 4.58 -14.75 2.88
N GLY A 558 4.64 -15.58 3.89
CA GLY A 558 5.72 -16.55 4.03
C GLY A 558 6.30 -16.56 5.45
N VAL A 559 7.59 -16.84 5.57
CA VAL A 559 8.32 -16.88 6.84
C VAL A 559 8.90 -15.52 7.15
N ILE A 560 8.56 -14.93 8.31
CA ILE A 560 9.08 -13.64 8.76
C ILE A 560 10.27 -13.87 9.69
N GLU A 561 11.39 -13.27 9.35
CA GLU A 561 12.64 -13.39 10.10
C GLU A 561 12.90 -12.19 11.02
N GLY A 562 12.29 -11.03 10.74
CA GLY A 562 12.42 -9.88 11.61
C GLY A 562 11.58 -8.68 11.19
N GLY A 563 11.64 -7.62 12.01
CA GLY A 563 10.94 -6.38 11.77
C GLY A 563 11.44 -5.24 12.65
N PHE A 564 11.15 -4.02 12.22
CA PHE A 564 11.48 -2.78 12.92
C PHE A 564 10.50 -1.66 12.55
N MET A 565 10.45 -0.63 13.37
CA MET A 565 9.70 0.59 13.08
C MET A 565 10.60 1.63 12.40
N ASN A 566 10.09 2.27 11.36
CA ASN A 566 10.73 3.41 10.70
C ASN A 566 9.69 4.52 10.47
N ASN A 567 9.85 5.67 11.11
CA ASN A 567 8.92 6.82 10.99
C ASN A 567 7.43 6.44 11.13
N ASN A 568 7.07 5.64 12.12
CA ASN A 568 5.73 5.07 12.36
C ASN A 568 5.27 4.01 11.36
N ASP A 569 6.09 3.62 10.39
CA ASP A 569 5.82 2.50 9.51
C ASP A 569 6.46 1.21 10.04
N LEU A 570 5.70 0.13 10.08
CA LEU A 570 6.19 -1.20 10.41
C LEU A 570 6.80 -1.86 9.18
N ILE A 571 8.10 -2.14 9.25
CA ILE A 571 8.84 -2.83 8.21
C ILE A 571 9.10 -4.26 8.67
N LEU A 572 8.71 -5.22 7.85
CA LEU A 572 8.92 -6.65 8.07
C LEU A 572 9.76 -7.23 6.95
N TYR A 573 10.61 -8.21 7.27
CA TYR A 573 11.41 -8.89 6.27
C TYR A 573 11.45 -10.40 6.50
N GLY A 574 11.65 -11.15 5.43
CA GLY A 574 11.67 -12.60 5.50
C GLY A 574 11.77 -13.29 4.15
N PHE A 575 11.26 -14.52 4.07
CA PHE A 575 11.36 -15.35 2.88
C PHE A 575 10.01 -15.87 2.39
N LYS A 576 9.78 -15.77 1.08
CA LYS A 576 8.68 -16.40 0.36
C LYS A 576 9.25 -17.30 -0.73
N SER A 577 9.13 -18.62 -0.57
CA SER A 577 9.74 -19.60 -1.49
C SER A 577 11.24 -19.34 -1.69
N SER A 578 11.66 -18.97 -2.89
CA SER A 578 13.04 -18.70 -3.26
C SER A 578 13.44 -17.23 -3.17
N TYR A 579 12.57 -16.38 -2.63
CA TYR A 579 12.79 -14.92 -2.57
C TYR A 579 12.92 -14.44 -1.13
N PHE A 580 13.87 -13.53 -0.90
CA PHE A 580 13.91 -12.65 0.28
C PHE A 580 13.10 -11.40 -0.04
N PHE A 581 12.32 -10.89 0.90
CA PHE A 581 11.53 -9.67 0.73
C PHE A 581 11.63 -8.74 1.93
N VAL A 582 11.46 -7.46 1.67
CA VAL A 582 11.24 -6.40 2.67
C VAL A 582 9.91 -5.72 2.36
N LEU A 583 9.02 -5.69 3.34
CA LEU A 583 7.65 -5.21 3.23
C LEU A 583 7.38 -4.07 4.19
N ASN A 584 6.84 -2.97 3.72
CA ASN A 584 6.19 -1.98 4.56
C ASN A 584 4.76 -2.46 4.85
N GLU A 585 4.54 -3.00 6.04
CA GLU A 585 3.24 -3.57 6.45
C GLU A 585 2.20 -2.46 6.64
N THR A 586 2.59 -1.32 7.18
CA THR A 586 1.69 -0.18 7.40
C THR A 586 1.09 0.35 6.09
N LYS A 587 1.91 0.44 5.04
CA LYS A 587 1.50 0.95 3.72
C LYS A 587 1.14 -0.16 2.73
N GLN A 588 1.30 -1.44 3.13
CA GLN A 588 1.06 -2.61 2.28
C GLN A 588 1.81 -2.51 0.95
N MET A 589 3.11 -2.28 1.00
CA MET A 589 3.95 -2.21 -0.19
C MET A 589 5.27 -2.94 0.00
N GLU A 590 5.68 -3.67 -1.03
CA GLU A 590 6.99 -4.32 -1.09
C GLU A 590 8.07 -3.29 -1.41
N ILE A 591 9.16 -3.29 -0.63
CA ILE A 591 10.27 -2.35 -0.80
C ILE A 591 11.41 -3.05 -1.55
N MET A 592 11.73 -4.28 -1.18
CA MET A 592 12.81 -5.06 -1.76
C MET A 592 12.37 -6.50 -2.01
N ASN A 593 12.81 -7.07 -3.12
CA ASN A 593 12.60 -8.46 -3.47
C ASN A 593 13.87 -9.00 -4.16
N GLU A 594 14.46 -10.07 -3.61
CA GLU A 594 15.68 -10.66 -4.14
C GLU A 594 15.57 -12.17 -4.24
N GLN A 595 15.83 -12.72 -5.42
CA GLN A 595 15.86 -14.16 -5.64
C GLN A 595 17.13 -14.76 -5.04
N CYS A 596 17.02 -15.52 -3.96
CA CYS A 596 18.13 -16.11 -3.23
C CYS A 596 18.16 -17.65 -3.25
N GLY A 597 17.28 -18.28 -4.04
CA GLY A 597 17.22 -19.75 -4.26
C GLY A 597 16.79 -20.56 -3.04
N GLY A 598 16.33 -21.79 -3.29
CA GLY A 598 16.03 -22.81 -2.29
C GLY A 598 14.85 -22.51 -1.36
N SER A 599 14.30 -23.55 -0.72
CA SER A 599 13.21 -23.44 0.28
C SER A 599 13.64 -23.89 1.70
N GLY A 600 14.91 -24.24 1.90
CA GLY A 600 15.42 -24.74 3.17
C GLY A 600 15.93 -23.63 4.10
N HIS A 601 16.58 -24.07 5.20
CA HIS A 601 17.25 -23.15 6.11
C HIS A 601 18.35 -22.40 5.36
N ARG A 602 18.36 -21.07 5.48
CA ARG A 602 19.30 -20.19 4.79
C ARG A 602 20.18 -19.50 5.79
N HIS A 603 21.46 -19.39 5.44
CA HIS A 603 22.39 -18.56 6.16
C HIS A 603 22.45 -17.20 5.49
N TYR A 604 22.07 -16.16 6.23
CA TYR A 604 21.99 -14.79 5.72
C TYR A 604 22.27 -13.76 6.82
N LYS A 605 22.61 -12.57 6.42
CA LYS A 605 22.60 -11.35 7.25
C LYS A 605 21.85 -10.27 6.50
N PHE A 606 21.06 -9.50 7.21
CA PHE A 606 20.32 -8.37 6.67
C PHE A 606 20.66 -7.13 7.48
N TYR A 607 21.10 -6.11 6.78
CA TYR A 607 21.48 -4.82 7.35
C TYR A 607 20.56 -3.77 6.78
N HIS A 608 20.05 -2.91 7.63
CA HIS A 608 19.25 -1.77 7.26
C HIS A 608 19.83 -0.53 7.91
N ASP A 609 20.27 0.40 7.08
CA ASP A 609 20.52 1.77 7.52
C ASP A 609 19.28 2.56 7.16
N ALA A 610 18.63 3.16 8.14
CA ALA A 610 17.38 3.92 7.94
C ALA A 610 17.54 5.09 6.94
N ALA A 611 18.77 5.48 6.62
CA ALA A 611 19.06 6.64 5.79
C ALA A 611 19.32 6.33 4.31
N GLU A 612 19.90 5.18 3.94
CA GLU A 612 20.44 5.08 2.57
C GLU A 612 20.27 3.74 1.86
N TYR A 613 20.35 2.57 2.53
CA TYR A 613 20.31 1.28 1.86
C TYR A 613 19.80 0.11 2.70
N PHE A 614 19.36 -0.93 2.02
CA PHE A 614 19.25 -2.29 2.54
C PHE A 614 20.37 -3.15 1.96
N LYS A 615 21.06 -3.89 2.82
CA LYS A 615 22.08 -4.84 2.39
C LYS A 615 21.70 -6.25 2.84
N PHE A 616 21.60 -7.15 1.87
CA PHE A 616 21.29 -8.55 2.07
C PHE A 616 22.49 -9.40 1.63
N ILE A 617 23.06 -10.14 2.57
CA ILE A 617 24.20 -11.04 2.34
C ILE A 617 23.71 -12.45 2.59
N TYR A 618 23.95 -13.34 1.66
CA TYR A 618 23.55 -14.74 1.76
C TYR A 618 24.52 -15.69 1.07
N THR A 619 24.46 -16.96 1.42
CA THR A 619 25.24 -18.01 0.78
C THR A 619 24.34 -18.85 -0.14
N LEU A 620 24.81 -19.07 -1.37
CA LEU A 620 24.14 -19.90 -2.35
C LEU A 620 25.15 -20.84 -3.05
N LYS A 621 24.99 -22.17 -2.91
CA LYS A 621 25.90 -23.16 -3.51
C LYS A 621 27.38 -22.92 -3.17
N ASN A 622 27.67 -22.55 -1.93
CA ASN A 622 29.01 -22.15 -1.45
C ASN A 622 29.59 -20.87 -2.07
N GLU A 623 28.81 -20.06 -2.73
CA GLU A 623 29.17 -18.69 -3.12
C GLU A 623 28.63 -17.69 -2.10
N LEU A 624 29.40 -16.66 -1.80
CA LEU A 624 28.94 -15.52 -1.02
C LEU A 624 28.30 -14.52 -1.97
N CYS A 625 27.03 -14.21 -1.74
CA CYS A 625 26.26 -13.25 -2.52
C CYS A 625 25.97 -12.02 -1.66
N ILE A 626 26.29 -10.84 -2.19
CA ILE A 626 26.01 -9.56 -1.54
C ILE A 626 25.09 -8.76 -2.45
N ARG A 627 24.00 -8.28 -1.88
CA ARG A 627 23.02 -7.44 -2.56
C ARG A 627 22.87 -6.15 -1.78
N THR A 628 23.22 -5.03 -2.39
CA THR A 628 22.92 -3.70 -1.87
C THR A 628 21.77 -3.10 -2.65
N HIS A 629 20.72 -2.71 -1.95
CA HIS A 629 19.54 -2.03 -2.51
C HIS A 629 19.53 -0.60 -1.98
N HIS A 630 19.86 0.34 -2.84
CA HIS A 630 19.79 1.76 -2.52
C HIS A 630 18.34 2.20 -2.51
N VAL A 631 17.95 2.91 -1.46
CA VAL A 631 16.59 3.39 -1.27
C VAL A 631 16.60 4.90 -1.46
N ARG A 632 16.19 5.34 -2.65
CA ARG A 632 15.94 6.78 -2.87
C ARG A 632 14.77 7.22 -2.01
N PHE A 633 14.85 8.44 -1.51
CA PHE A 633 13.86 9.01 -0.60
C PHE A 633 13.65 8.08 0.61
N SER A 634 14.73 7.82 1.35
CA SER A 634 14.83 6.84 2.44
C SER A 634 13.68 6.90 3.45
N ASN A 635 13.21 8.10 3.78
CA ASN A 635 12.08 8.31 4.69
C ASN A 635 10.74 7.78 4.14
N THR A 636 10.63 7.59 2.84
CA THR A 636 9.40 7.19 2.15
C THR A 636 9.53 5.88 1.36
N PHE A 637 10.73 5.30 1.30
CA PHE A 637 11.03 4.08 0.53
C PHE A 637 10.55 4.15 -0.93
N GLY A 638 10.80 5.27 -1.60
CA GLY A 638 10.38 5.50 -2.98
C GLY A 638 8.89 5.79 -3.16
N LEU A 639 8.15 6.03 -2.09
CA LEU A 639 6.74 6.43 -2.14
C LEU A 639 6.63 7.96 -2.16
N ILE A 640 6.38 8.54 -3.33
CA ILE A 640 6.25 10.00 -3.49
C ILE A 640 4.91 10.50 -2.95
N GLN A 641 3.83 9.79 -3.27
CA GLN A 641 2.48 10.12 -2.85
C GLN A 641 1.85 8.90 -2.17
N ASN A 642 1.37 9.08 -0.95
CA ASN A 642 0.54 8.10 -0.27
C ASN A 642 -0.78 7.88 -1.02
N GLY A 643 -1.22 6.64 -1.01
CA GLY A 643 -2.50 6.24 -1.57
C GLY A 643 -3.54 5.91 -0.50
N THR A 644 -4.62 5.32 -0.97
CA THR A 644 -5.71 4.80 -0.17
C THR A 644 -5.99 3.34 -0.53
N HIS A 645 -7.15 3.06 -1.10
CA HIS A 645 -7.55 1.73 -1.54
C HIS A 645 -7.26 1.50 -3.02
N GLY A 646 -7.03 0.25 -3.39
CA GLY A 646 -6.80 -0.15 -4.77
C GLY A 646 -8.08 -0.49 -5.56
N ARG A 647 -9.25 -0.40 -4.92
CA ARG A 647 -10.59 -0.54 -5.52
C ARG A 647 -11.55 0.44 -4.87
N GLU A 648 -12.82 0.37 -5.28
CA GLU A 648 -13.88 1.27 -4.83
C GLU A 648 -14.06 1.20 -3.31
N ILE A 649 -14.12 2.36 -2.68
CA ILE A 649 -14.46 2.52 -1.26
C ILE A 649 -15.97 2.34 -1.13
N ARG A 650 -16.37 1.41 -0.27
CA ARG A 650 -17.77 1.04 -0.05
C ARG A 650 -18.40 1.81 1.10
N ASP A 651 -17.60 2.15 2.12
CA ASP A 651 -18.08 2.90 3.26
C ASP A 651 -16.99 3.74 3.92
N VAL A 652 -17.40 4.82 4.55
CA VAL A 652 -16.57 5.78 5.28
C VAL A 652 -17.21 6.04 6.63
N ALA A 653 -16.42 6.02 7.69
CA ALA A 653 -16.87 6.39 9.03
C ALA A 653 -15.86 7.35 9.69
N ILE A 654 -16.35 8.41 10.29
CA ILE A 654 -15.55 9.37 11.07
C ILE A 654 -15.74 9.08 12.55
N SER A 655 -14.65 9.08 13.33
CA SER A 655 -14.72 8.86 14.78
C SER A 655 -15.46 10.00 15.50
N SER A 656 -16.06 9.68 16.64
CA SER A 656 -16.82 10.69 17.43
C SER A 656 -15.98 11.83 17.98
N ASP A 657 -14.66 11.67 18.07
CA ASP A 657 -13.71 12.72 18.43
C ASP A 657 -13.17 13.50 17.22
N HIS A 658 -13.67 13.20 16.02
CA HIS A 658 -13.33 13.83 14.73
C HIS A 658 -11.87 13.70 14.30
N LYS A 659 -11.09 12.79 14.91
CA LYS A 659 -9.64 12.65 14.66
C LYS A 659 -9.29 11.54 13.68
N LEU A 660 -10.16 10.55 13.53
CA LEU A 660 -9.92 9.37 12.70
C LEU A 660 -11.01 9.20 11.65
N VAL A 661 -10.59 8.73 10.51
CA VAL A 661 -11.45 8.26 9.42
C VAL A 661 -11.08 6.81 9.11
N ALA A 662 -12.07 5.93 9.19
CA ALA A 662 -11.97 4.55 8.78
C ALA A 662 -12.71 4.35 7.46
N THR A 663 -12.09 3.66 6.50
CA THR A 663 -12.69 3.36 5.20
C THR A 663 -12.61 1.87 4.91
N SER A 664 -13.62 1.35 4.25
CA SER A 664 -13.70 -0.04 3.81
C SER A 664 -13.84 -0.10 2.28
N SER A 665 -13.26 -1.12 1.65
CA SER A 665 -13.20 -1.22 0.19
C SER A 665 -13.47 -2.63 -0.33
N GLU A 666 -13.81 -2.69 -1.60
CA GLU A 666 -13.91 -3.91 -2.39
C GLU A 666 -12.56 -4.65 -2.52
N ASP A 667 -11.44 -4.00 -2.21
CA ASP A 667 -10.11 -4.62 -2.15
C ASP A 667 -9.87 -5.43 -0.86
N SER A 668 -10.93 -5.68 -0.08
CA SER A 668 -10.93 -6.41 1.20
C SER A 668 -10.10 -5.76 2.31
N SER A 669 -9.85 -4.46 2.23
CA SER A 669 -9.05 -3.76 3.23
C SER A 669 -9.78 -2.66 3.97
N ILE A 670 -9.28 -2.37 5.16
CA ILE A 670 -9.58 -1.19 5.95
C ILE A 670 -8.38 -0.26 5.89
N CYS A 671 -8.62 1.02 5.58
CA CYS A 671 -7.66 2.08 5.81
C CYS A 671 -8.09 2.91 7.01
N LEU A 672 -7.21 3.05 7.97
CA LEU A 672 -7.36 3.97 9.08
C LEU A 672 -6.48 5.21 8.82
N SER A 673 -7.08 6.38 8.83
CA SER A 673 -6.40 7.65 8.57
C SER A 673 -6.66 8.65 9.70
N LYS A 674 -5.68 9.49 10.01
CA LYS A 674 -5.89 10.69 10.83
C LYS A 674 -6.51 11.79 9.98
N LEU A 675 -7.50 12.47 10.52
CA LEU A 675 -8.11 13.66 9.92
C LEU A 675 -7.55 14.90 10.62
N SER A 676 -6.92 15.77 9.85
CA SER A 676 -6.44 17.06 10.36
C SER A 676 -7.50 18.15 10.27
N ASP A 677 -7.32 19.24 10.99
CA ASP A 677 -8.26 20.37 11.06
C ASP A 677 -8.46 21.07 9.70
N ASP A 678 -7.52 20.93 8.77
CA ASP A 678 -7.61 21.45 7.42
C ASP A 678 -8.24 20.44 6.44
N GLY A 679 -8.68 19.28 6.92
CA GLY A 679 -9.34 18.23 6.13
C GLY A 679 -8.39 17.26 5.45
N LYS A 680 -7.07 17.30 5.71
CA LYS A 680 -6.11 16.37 5.16
C LYS A 680 -6.22 15.01 5.83
N LEU A 681 -6.19 13.95 5.01
CA LEU A 681 -6.14 12.57 5.47
C LEU A 681 -4.70 12.06 5.45
N VAL A 682 -4.23 11.59 6.60
CA VAL A 682 -2.93 10.93 6.73
C VAL A 682 -3.17 9.46 7.04
N ASN A 683 -2.94 8.59 6.06
CA ASN A 683 -3.08 7.15 6.23
C ASN A 683 -2.09 6.64 7.28
N VAL A 684 -2.61 5.88 8.26
CA VAL A 684 -1.84 5.33 9.38
C VAL A 684 -1.72 3.82 9.28
N TRP A 685 -2.80 3.09 8.98
CA TRP A 685 -2.80 1.64 8.85
C TRP A 685 -3.67 1.16 7.69
N ASN A 686 -3.20 0.11 7.03
CA ASN A 686 -3.96 -0.65 6.05
C ASN A 686 -4.09 -2.10 6.53
N MET A 687 -5.28 -2.49 6.99
CA MET A 687 -5.56 -3.83 7.51
C MET A 687 -6.15 -4.72 6.41
N THR A 688 -5.66 -5.95 6.30
CA THR A 688 -6.02 -6.90 5.23
C THR A 688 -6.55 -8.24 5.76
N ASN A 689 -7.22 -8.21 6.90
CA ASN A 689 -7.71 -9.43 7.56
C ASN A 689 -8.98 -10.00 6.91
N HIS A 690 -9.77 -9.17 6.19
CA HIS A 690 -10.88 -9.65 5.39
C HIS A 690 -10.37 -10.37 4.14
N VAL A 691 -11.06 -11.43 3.73
CA VAL A 691 -10.75 -12.19 2.50
C VAL A 691 -11.69 -11.88 1.35
N SER A 692 -12.80 -11.18 1.64
CA SER A 692 -13.84 -10.82 0.68
C SER A 692 -14.10 -9.31 0.64
N GLY A 693 -14.76 -8.84 -0.43
CA GLY A 693 -15.11 -7.43 -0.62
C GLY A 693 -15.98 -6.91 0.51
N MET A 694 -15.59 -5.78 1.08
CA MET A 694 -16.24 -5.20 2.25
C MET A 694 -17.54 -4.47 1.88
N GLN A 695 -18.43 -4.34 2.86
CA GLN A 695 -19.71 -3.64 2.73
C GLN A 695 -19.77 -2.39 3.59
N LYS A 696 -19.59 -2.52 4.90
CA LYS A 696 -19.75 -1.43 5.87
C LYS A 696 -18.62 -1.40 6.90
N ILE A 697 -18.36 -0.19 7.41
CA ILE A 697 -17.47 0.06 8.54
C ILE A 697 -18.06 1.13 9.45
N LYS A 698 -18.10 0.90 10.76
CA LYS A 698 -18.66 1.86 11.73
C LYS A 698 -17.86 1.83 13.04
N PHE A 699 -17.70 2.99 13.67
CA PHE A 699 -17.23 3.07 15.05
C PHE A 699 -18.35 2.62 16.00
N LEU A 700 -18.08 1.60 16.81
CA LEU A 700 -18.98 1.17 17.89
C LEU A 700 -18.81 2.03 19.12
N SER A 701 -17.60 2.48 19.37
CA SER A 701 -17.19 3.40 20.44
C SER A 701 -15.84 4.05 20.08
N LYS A 702 -15.30 4.84 21.00
CA LYS A 702 -13.95 5.40 20.85
C LYS A 702 -12.84 4.33 20.78
N ASP A 703 -13.08 3.13 21.31
CA ASP A 703 -12.10 2.05 21.42
C ASP A 703 -12.39 0.85 20.50
N PHE A 704 -13.54 0.84 19.80
CA PHE A 704 -13.96 -0.27 18.96
C PHE A 704 -14.54 0.18 17.63
N ILE A 705 -14.14 -0.54 16.57
CA ILE A 705 -14.67 -0.42 15.20
C ILE A 705 -15.25 -1.78 14.82
N ALA A 706 -16.30 -1.81 14.01
CA ALA A 706 -16.77 -3.03 13.38
C ALA A 706 -16.79 -2.89 11.86
N SER A 707 -16.60 -4.00 11.16
CA SER A 707 -16.62 -4.06 9.71
C SER A 707 -17.32 -5.32 9.22
N SER A 708 -18.00 -5.21 8.08
CA SER A 708 -18.74 -6.29 7.45
C SER A 708 -18.29 -6.50 5.99
N ALA A 709 -18.39 -7.75 5.52
CA ALA A 709 -18.00 -8.14 4.18
C ALA A 709 -18.88 -9.27 3.63
N ALA A 710 -18.55 -9.75 2.42
CA ALA A 710 -19.11 -10.97 1.85
C ALA A 710 -18.64 -12.20 2.64
N ASN A 711 -19.11 -13.40 2.26
CA ASN A 711 -18.85 -14.67 2.95
C ASN A 711 -19.19 -14.66 4.46
N GLU A 712 -20.19 -13.87 4.85
CA GLU A 712 -20.65 -13.70 6.24
C GLU A 712 -19.56 -13.18 7.18
N GLU A 713 -18.54 -12.48 6.65
CA GLU A 713 -17.47 -11.91 7.48
C GLU A 713 -17.96 -10.69 8.26
N PHE A 714 -17.79 -10.75 9.58
CA PHE A 714 -18.02 -9.62 10.48
C PHE A 714 -16.93 -9.61 11.56
N ILE A 715 -16.19 -8.51 11.64
CA ILE A 715 -15.05 -8.37 12.54
C ILE A 715 -15.24 -7.17 13.44
N VAL A 716 -14.98 -7.35 14.73
CA VAL A 716 -14.81 -6.29 15.72
C VAL A 716 -13.33 -6.03 15.93
N TRP A 717 -12.93 -4.78 15.80
CA TRP A 717 -11.57 -4.31 15.93
C TRP A 717 -11.41 -3.51 17.21
N LYS A 718 -10.29 -3.70 17.90
CA LYS A 718 -9.89 -2.88 19.04
C LYS A 718 -8.96 -1.78 18.57
N LEU A 719 -9.28 -0.54 18.95
CA LEU A 719 -8.45 0.64 18.75
C LEU A 719 -7.70 0.94 20.05
N SER A 720 -6.40 1.03 19.97
CA SER A 720 -5.50 1.38 21.08
C SER A 720 -4.57 2.51 20.62
N TRP A 721 -3.81 3.07 21.53
CA TRP A 721 -2.90 4.17 21.21
C TRP A 721 -1.49 3.89 21.75
N SER A 722 -0.49 4.14 20.92
CA SER A 722 0.91 4.23 21.32
C SER A 722 1.35 5.68 21.10
N GLN A 723 1.38 6.46 22.17
CA GLN A 723 1.50 7.93 22.08
C GLN A 723 0.41 8.50 21.13
N ASP A 724 0.81 9.17 20.06
CA ASP A 724 -0.11 9.73 19.05
C ASP A 724 -0.42 8.76 17.89
N LEU A 725 0.14 7.55 17.90
CA LEU A 725 -0.08 6.57 16.85
C LEU A 725 -1.26 5.65 17.23
N PRO A 726 -2.39 5.69 16.49
CA PRO A 726 -3.47 4.74 16.71
C PRO A 726 -3.03 3.35 16.27
N MET A 727 -3.39 2.34 17.03
CA MET A 727 -3.12 0.92 16.77
C MET A 727 -4.44 0.20 16.60
N LEU A 728 -4.58 -0.59 15.53
CA LEU A 728 -5.81 -1.31 15.20
C LEU A 728 -5.53 -2.82 15.14
N MET A 729 -6.29 -3.62 15.89
CA MET A 729 -6.16 -5.06 15.83
C MET A 729 -7.53 -5.76 15.74
N GLU A 730 -7.58 -6.88 15.06
CA GLU A 730 -8.73 -7.78 15.09
C GLU A 730 -8.92 -8.29 16.54
N TYR A 731 -10.06 -7.94 17.14
CA TYR A 731 -10.38 -8.32 18.51
C TYR A 731 -11.20 -9.58 18.55
N ASN A 732 -12.23 -9.64 17.71
CA ASN A 732 -13.08 -10.82 17.61
C ASN A 732 -13.71 -10.90 16.21
N ARG A 733 -14.03 -12.11 15.78
CA ARG A 733 -14.63 -12.40 14.47
C ARG A 733 -15.87 -13.28 14.67
N LEU A 734 -16.94 -12.91 14.00
CA LEU A 734 -18.13 -13.78 13.92
C LEU A 734 -17.80 -14.99 13.04
N ASN A 735 -18.07 -16.19 13.57
CA ASN A 735 -17.88 -17.42 12.81
C ASN A 735 -18.99 -17.57 11.75
N PRO A 736 -18.65 -17.68 10.46
CA PRO A 736 -19.63 -17.86 9.41
C PRO A 736 -20.32 -19.23 9.50
N THR A 737 -21.60 -19.29 9.17
CA THR A 737 -22.37 -20.54 9.14
C THR A 737 -22.01 -21.44 7.95
N LYS A 738 -21.41 -20.87 6.88
CA LYS A 738 -20.91 -21.56 5.67
C LYS A 738 -21.95 -22.30 4.84
N GLU A 739 -23.21 -22.11 5.09
CA GLU A 739 -24.27 -22.81 4.38
C GLU A 739 -24.61 -22.17 3.02
N ILE A 740 -24.40 -20.87 2.89
CA ILE A 740 -24.73 -20.10 1.69
C ILE A 740 -23.45 -19.46 1.14
N PRO A 741 -23.01 -19.79 -0.08
CA PRO A 741 -21.88 -19.13 -0.73
C PRO A 741 -22.19 -17.64 -0.97
N ASP A 742 -21.16 -16.79 -0.80
CA ASP A 742 -21.22 -15.33 -1.03
C ASP A 742 -22.34 -14.60 -0.25
N LEU A 743 -22.77 -15.15 0.88
CA LEU A 743 -23.71 -14.44 1.76
C LEU A 743 -23.06 -13.18 2.31
N ARG A 744 -23.69 -12.02 2.06
CA ARG A 744 -23.13 -10.72 2.44
C ARG A 744 -23.82 -10.19 3.69
N VAL A 745 -23.02 -9.70 4.63
CA VAL A 745 -23.50 -8.85 5.72
C VAL A 745 -23.59 -7.43 5.16
N MET A 746 -24.80 -7.03 4.73
CA MET A 746 -25.02 -5.80 3.96
C MET A 746 -24.84 -4.53 4.79
N ASP A 747 -25.34 -4.56 6.03
CA ASP A 747 -25.22 -3.47 6.99
C ASP A 747 -25.35 -3.99 8.41
N PHE A 748 -24.96 -3.18 9.37
CA PHE A 748 -25.14 -3.44 10.79
C PHE A 748 -25.37 -2.16 11.58
N SER A 749 -25.98 -2.29 12.74
CA SER A 749 -26.16 -1.21 13.71
C SER A 749 -25.85 -1.72 15.10
N SER A 750 -25.45 -0.86 16.01
CA SER A 750 -25.08 -1.25 17.38
C SER A 750 -25.61 -0.29 18.43
N ILE A 751 -25.87 -0.84 19.61
CA ILE A 751 -26.18 -0.09 20.84
C ILE A 751 -25.25 -0.60 21.92
N LYS A 752 -24.72 0.30 22.74
CA LYS A 752 -23.88 -0.07 23.88
C LYS A 752 -24.71 -0.81 24.93
N SER A 753 -24.19 -1.93 25.42
CA SER A 753 -24.75 -2.71 26.54
C SER A 753 -23.78 -2.69 27.73
N ASP A 754 -24.19 -3.25 28.87
CA ASP A 754 -23.38 -3.27 30.10
C ASP A 754 -22.07 -4.04 29.94
N THR A 755 -22.06 -5.13 29.13
CA THR A 755 -20.91 -6.02 28.93
C THR A 755 -20.21 -5.82 27.58
N GLY A 756 -20.76 -4.96 26.70
CA GLY A 756 -20.22 -4.74 25.36
C GLY A 756 -21.21 -4.04 24.44
N PHE A 757 -21.73 -4.75 23.44
CA PHE A 757 -22.63 -4.17 22.42
C PHE A 757 -23.75 -5.15 22.05
N THR A 758 -24.97 -4.62 21.87
CA THR A 758 -26.01 -5.33 21.13
C THR A 758 -25.90 -4.93 19.66
N ILE A 759 -25.74 -5.88 18.76
CA ILE A 759 -25.46 -5.65 17.34
C ILE A 759 -26.56 -6.29 16.50
N ALA A 760 -27.18 -5.52 15.62
CA ALA A 760 -28.06 -6.01 14.55
C ALA A 760 -27.24 -6.15 13.27
N THR A 761 -27.35 -7.30 12.60
CA THR A 761 -26.76 -7.54 11.28
C THR A 761 -27.85 -7.92 10.29
N VAL A 762 -27.77 -7.37 9.06
CA VAL A 762 -28.73 -7.66 7.99
C VAL A 762 -28.00 -8.23 6.79
N TYR A 763 -28.66 -9.17 6.11
CA TYR A 763 -28.02 -10.02 5.12
C TYR A 763 -28.66 -9.90 3.73
N SER A 764 -27.86 -10.24 2.71
CA SER A 764 -28.31 -10.27 1.31
C SER A 764 -29.43 -11.30 1.03
N ASP A 765 -29.57 -12.31 1.88
CA ASP A 765 -30.60 -13.34 1.84
C ASP A 765 -31.88 -12.98 2.62
N SER A 766 -32.05 -11.74 3.06
CA SER A 766 -33.18 -11.24 3.87
C SER A 766 -33.22 -11.65 5.33
N ASN A 767 -32.17 -12.28 5.87
CA ASN A 767 -32.10 -12.56 7.28
C ASN A 767 -31.74 -11.30 8.08
N ILE A 768 -32.27 -11.23 9.30
CA ILE A 768 -31.93 -10.24 10.32
C ILE A 768 -31.51 -11.01 11.55
N LYS A 769 -30.34 -10.69 12.10
CA LYS A 769 -29.83 -11.34 13.31
C LYS A 769 -29.48 -10.28 14.35
N ILE A 770 -29.85 -10.53 15.61
CA ILE A 770 -29.48 -9.70 16.74
C ILE A 770 -28.49 -10.50 17.60
N TRP A 771 -27.36 -9.89 17.88
CA TRP A 771 -26.26 -10.47 18.63
C TRP A 771 -26.02 -9.67 19.90
N GLN A 772 -25.72 -10.37 20.99
CA GLN A 772 -25.00 -9.79 22.11
C GLN A 772 -23.53 -10.04 21.89
N PHE A 773 -22.74 -9.01 21.83
CA PHE A 773 -21.29 -9.09 21.78
C PHE A 773 -20.72 -8.65 23.14
N ASP A 774 -20.21 -9.61 23.89
CA ASP A 774 -19.54 -9.37 25.15
C ASP A 774 -18.03 -9.33 24.94
N LEU A 775 -17.35 -8.41 25.60
CA LEU A 775 -15.92 -8.23 25.44
C LEU A 775 -15.10 -9.47 25.83
N ASP A 776 -15.57 -10.27 26.78
CA ASP A 776 -14.86 -11.45 27.27
C ASP A 776 -15.27 -12.75 26.55
N SER A 777 -16.57 -12.92 26.25
CA SER A 777 -17.12 -14.17 25.70
C SER A 777 -17.43 -14.16 24.20
N GLY A 778 -17.38 -12.98 23.56
CA GLY A 778 -17.61 -12.82 22.12
C GLY A 778 -19.08 -12.75 21.72
N PHE A 779 -19.42 -13.29 20.53
CA PHE A 779 -20.76 -13.18 19.94
C PHE A 779 -21.72 -14.25 20.44
N HIS A 780 -22.90 -13.84 20.89
CA HIS A 780 -24.02 -14.68 21.27
C HIS A 780 -25.28 -14.29 20.48
N LEU A 781 -25.80 -15.22 19.68
CA LEU A 781 -27.04 -14.97 18.92
C LEU A 781 -28.24 -14.87 19.88
N LEU A 782 -28.87 -13.71 19.94
CA LEU A 782 -30.09 -13.50 20.74
C LEU A 782 -31.34 -13.85 19.95
N LYS A 783 -31.38 -13.43 18.67
CA LYS A 783 -32.56 -13.57 17.84
C LYS A 783 -32.23 -13.57 16.36
N SER A 784 -33.06 -14.26 15.55
CA SER A 784 -33.00 -14.26 14.10
C SER A 784 -34.38 -14.36 13.50
N TRP A 785 -34.66 -13.63 12.44
CA TRP A 785 -35.89 -13.70 11.65
C TRP A 785 -35.67 -13.31 10.21
N PHE A 786 -36.65 -13.62 9.38
CA PHE A 786 -36.60 -13.41 7.93
C PHE A 786 -37.58 -12.31 7.51
N TYR A 787 -37.16 -11.40 6.63
CA TYR A 787 -38.01 -10.34 6.13
C TYR A 787 -38.90 -10.80 4.95
N SER A 788 -38.25 -11.11 3.81
CA SER A 788 -38.96 -11.44 2.55
C SER A 788 -37.96 -12.03 1.55
N THR A 789 -38.34 -12.21 0.32
CA THR A 789 -37.46 -12.71 -0.76
C THR A 789 -36.58 -11.62 -1.42
N CYS A 790 -36.41 -10.47 -0.80
CA CYS A 790 -35.60 -9.37 -1.31
C CYS A 790 -34.42 -9.03 -0.35
N CYS A 791 -33.38 -8.45 -0.89
CA CYS A 791 -32.18 -8.09 -0.10
C CYS A 791 -32.47 -6.91 0.83
N ILE A 792 -31.96 -6.99 2.06
CA ILE A 792 -31.96 -5.87 3.02
C ILE A 792 -30.68 -5.07 2.77
N LEU A 793 -30.80 -3.75 2.64
CA LEU A 793 -29.69 -2.87 2.27
C LEU A 793 -29.07 -2.12 3.45
N ASN A 794 -29.92 -1.65 4.37
CA ASN A 794 -29.47 -0.91 5.54
C ASN A 794 -30.26 -1.32 6.77
N CYS A 795 -29.67 -1.11 7.96
CA CYS A 795 -30.37 -1.22 9.24
C CYS A 795 -29.89 -0.17 10.25
N GLN A 796 -30.81 0.26 11.11
CA GLN A 796 -30.50 1.19 12.19
C GLN A 796 -31.36 0.92 13.43
N PHE A 797 -30.74 0.79 14.60
CA PHE A 797 -31.48 0.82 15.85
C PHE A 797 -32.10 2.21 16.06
N LEU A 798 -33.38 2.27 16.29
CA LEU A 798 -34.04 3.47 16.75
C LEU A 798 -33.88 3.63 18.27
N ASN A 799 -33.95 2.51 18.98
CA ASN A 799 -33.67 2.37 20.41
C ASN A 799 -33.52 0.87 20.76
N ASN A 800 -33.47 0.51 22.03
CA ASN A 800 -33.33 -0.88 22.49
C ASN A 800 -34.48 -1.83 22.07
N HIS A 801 -35.62 -1.29 21.62
CA HIS A 801 -36.83 -2.05 21.29
C HIS A 801 -37.12 -2.11 19.78
N TYR A 802 -36.67 -1.15 19.02
CA TYR A 802 -37.05 -0.99 17.62
C TYR A 802 -35.86 -0.93 16.68
N LEU A 803 -35.97 -1.70 15.58
CA LEU A 803 -34.99 -1.75 14.49
C LEU A 803 -35.65 -1.29 13.19
N LEU A 804 -35.07 -0.30 12.53
CA LEU A 804 -35.46 0.15 11.19
C LEU A 804 -34.59 -0.58 10.16
N ILE A 805 -35.21 -1.08 9.08
CA ILE A 805 -34.50 -1.64 7.91
C ILE A 805 -34.98 -0.98 6.63
N SER A 806 -34.11 -1.00 5.61
CA SER A 806 -34.44 -0.61 4.24
C SER A 806 -34.08 -1.74 3.26
N THR A 807 -34.85 -1.84 2.17
CA THR A 807 -34.81 -3.04 1.32
C THR A 807 -34.85 -2.72 -0.17
N THR A 808 -34.52 -3.72 -1.01
CA THR A 808 -34.47 -3.58 -2.47
C THR A 808 -35.87 -3.46 -3.10
N ASP A 809 -36.96 -3.77 -2.38
CA ASP A 809 -38.32 -3.58 -2.84
C ASP A 809 -38.86 -2.13 -2.64
N GLY A 810 -38.01 -1.22 -2.17
CA GLY A 810 -38.31 0.18 -1.96
C GLY A 810 -39.01 0.49 -0.64
N CYS A 811 -39.09 -0.50 0.25
CA CYS A 811 -39.74 -0.36 1.55
C CYS A 811 -38.77 0.02 2.66
N VAL A 812 -39.29 0.78 3.62
CA VAL A 812 -38.69 0.97 4.95
C VAL A 812 -39.64 0.33 5.97
N THR A 813 -39.08 -0.48 6.87
CA THR A 813 -39.84 -1.24 7.85
C THR A 813 -39.25 -1.06 9.24
N ILE A 814 -40.07 -0.80 10.24
CA ILE A 814 -39.70 -0.78 11.65
C ILE A 814 -40.14 -2.10 12.28
N TYR A 815 -39.22 -2.78 12.95
CA TYR A 815 -39.48 -4.02 13.69
C TYR A 815 -39.44 -3.78 15.18
N ASP A 816 -40.38 -4.40 15.89
CA ASP A 816 -40.23 -4.67 17.33
C ASP A 816 -39.29 -5.86 17.51
N ILE A 817 -38.17 -5.64 18.16
CA ILE A 817 -37.14 -6.65 18.34
C ILE A 817 -37.61 -7.80 19.25
N ALA A 818 -38.41 -7.49 20.28
CA ALA A 818 -38.91 -8.47 21.23
C ALA A 818 -39.85 -9.48 20.57
N THR A 819 -40.73 -9.03 19.68
CA THR A 819 -41.71 -9.88 18.99
C THR A 819 -41.23 -10.37 17.62
N ALA A 820 -40.18 -9.73 17.02
CA ALA A 820 -39.74 -9.90 15.64
C ALA A 820 -40.85 -9.65 14.59
N LYS A 821 -41.80 -8.77 14.92
CA LYS A 821 -42.90 -8.40 14.03
C LYS A 821 -42.73 -6.97 13.52
N PRO A 822 -43.11 -6.69 12.25
CA PRO A 822 -43.12 -5.32 11.74
C PRO A 822 -44.23 -4.53 12.46
N VAL A 823 -43.88 -3.32 12.93
CA VAL A 823 -44.85 -2.37 13.54
C VAL A 823 -45.23 -1.28 12.58
N ALA A 824 -44.35 -0.91 11.64
CA ALA A 824 -44.61 -0.01 10.54
C ALA A 824 -43.87 -0.46 9.28
N LYS A 825 -44.51 -0.29 8.13
CA LYS A 825 -43.91 -0.58 6.82
C LYS A 825 -44.49 0.40 5.81
N GLU A 826 -43.60 1.14 5.15
CA GLU A 826 -43.99 2.10 4.09
C GLU A 826 -43.12 1.91 2.85
N LYS A 827 -43.74 1.98 1.67
CA LYS A 827 -43.04 1.96 0.39
C LYS A 827 -42.68 3.39 0.00
N LEU A 828 -41.43 3.80 0.27
CA LEU A 828 -40.95 5.16 0.02
C LEU A 828 -40.37 5.34 -1.39
N HIS A 829 -39.86 4.25 -2.01
CA HIS A 829 -39.21 4.26 -3.31
C HIS A 829 -39.79 3.22 -4.27
N GLN A 830 -39.59 3.41 -5.56
CA GLN A 830 -40.04 2.46 -6.60
C GLN A 830 -39.09 1.26 -6.68
N SER A 831 -37.81 1.44 -6.28
CA SER A 831 -36.74 0.43 -6.24
C SER A 831 -35.92 0.57 -4.96
N GLY A 832 -34.77 -0.08 -4.87
CA GLY A 832 -33.99 -0.21 -3.64
C GLY A 832 -33.68 1.10 -2.91
N VAL A 833 -33.82 1.10 -1.60
CA VAL A 833 -33.49 2.23 -0.72
C VAL A 833 -32.02 2.09 -0.31
N LYS A 834 -31.13 2.74 -1.04
CA LYS A 834 -29.66 2.62 -0.86
C LYS A 834 -29.11 3.45 0.29
N ALA A 835 -29.68 4.63 0.51
CA ALA A 835 -29.21 5.56 1.54
C ALA A 835 -30.32 5.82 2.55
N ILE A 836 -29.98 5.77 3.83
CA ILE A 836 -30.85 6.20 4.93
C ILE A 836 -30.06 7.12 5.86
N SER A 837 -30.72 8.11 6.40
CA SER A 837 -30.16 8.93 7.48
C SER A 837 -31.29 9.39 8.39
N ILE A 838 -31.06 9.31 9.69
CA ILE A 838 -32.04 9.67 10.73
C ILE A 838 -31.52 10.85 11.50
N HIS A 839 -32.36 11.89 11.62
CA HIS A 839 -32.08 13.02 12.48
C HIS A 839 -33.35 13.46 13.21
N GLN A 840 -33.31 13.41 14.52
CA GLN A 840 -34.48 13.63 15.38
C GLN A 840 -35.65 12.73 14.96
N ASP A 841 -36.81 13.30 14.60
CA ASP A 841 -38.01 12.58 14.17
C ASP A 841 -38.14 12.46 12.64
N TYR A 842 -37.06 12.80 11.89
CA TYR A 842 -37.05 12.76 10.44
C TYR A 842 -36.17 11.66 9.89
N LEU A 843 -36.73 10.93 8.94
CA LEU A 843 -36.04 9.92 8.14
C LEU A 843 -35.84 10.45 6.72
N ILE A 844 -34.62 10.58 6.28
CA ILE A 844 -34.28 10.93 4.91
C ILE A 844 -33.83 9.66 4.19
N THR A 845 -34.38 9.38 2.99
CA THR A 845 -34.00 8.20 2.21
C THR A 845 -33.67 8.57 0.78
N GLY A 846 -32.70 7.86 0.20
CA GLY A 846 -32.31 7.96 -1.20
C GLY A 846 -32.35 6.58 -1.86
N GLY A 847 -32.87 6.54 -3.10
CA GLY A 847 -33.12 5.26 -3.76
C GLY A 847 -32.42 5.06 -5.10
N ASP A 848 -32.53 3.82 -5.59
CA ASP A 848 -32.14 3.44 -6.95
C ASP A 848 -33.07 4.04 -8.02
N ASP A 849 -34.22 4.59 -7.61
CA ASP A 849 -35.17 5.36 -8.47
C ASP A 849 -34.74 6.83 -8.61
N ASN A 850 -33.55 7.19 -8.17
CA ASN A 850 -32.99 8.55 -8.24
C ASN A 850 -33.78 9.61 -7.45
N ALA A 851 -34.70 9.18 -6.61
CA ALA A 851 -35.54 10.06 -5.77
C ALA A 851 -34.91 10.21 -4.37
N ILE A 852 -35.24 11.35 -3.75
CA ILE A 852 -34.98 11.59 -2.32
C ILE A 852 -36.31 11.86 -1.63
N THR A 853 -36.48 11.30 -0.43
CA THR A 853 -37.69 11.50 0.37
C THR A 853 -37.35 11.94 1.79
N VAL A 854 -38.24 12.72 2.40
CA VAL A 854 -38.26 13.00 3.85
C VAL A 854 -39.57 12.46 4.40
N SER A 855 -39.47 11.69 5.43
CA SER A 855 -40.59 11.15 6.19
C SER A 855 -40.45 11.54 7.66
N GLN A 856 -41.57 11.85 8.30
CA GLN A 856 -41.60 11.88 9.76
C GLN A 856 -41.90 10.48 10.28
N PHE A 857 -41.24 10.06 11.30
CA PHE A 857 -41.46 8.76 11.92
C PHE A 857 -41.50 8.86 13.44
N ASP A 858 -42.23 7.92 13.99
CA ASP A 858 -42.17 7.54 15.38
C ASP A 858 -41.91 6.02 15.46
N ASN A 859 -41.84 5.47 16.67
CA ASN A 859 -41.55 4.04 16.83
C ASN A 859 -42.61 3.09 16.18
N THR A 860 -43.75 3.60 15.77
CA THR A 860 -44.91 2.82 15.30
C THR A 860 -45.47 3.27 13.97
N SER A 861 -45.02 4.38 13.43
CA SER A 861 -45.51 4.92 12.16
C SER A 861 -44.41 5.60 11.34
N ILE A 862 -44.57 5.58 10.04
CA ILE A 862 -43.75 6.31 9.06
C ILE A 862 -44.70 7.10 8.17
N LYS A 863 -44.54 8.41 8.06
CA LYS A 863 -45.36 9.28 7.25
C LYS A 863 -44.49 10.06 6.27
N LEU A 864 -44.66 9.83 4.98
CA LEU A 864 -44.04 10.60 3.93
C LEU A 864 -44.46 12.06 4.02
N ILE A 865 -43.52 13.01 4.04
CA ILE A 865 -43.77 14.44 4.04
C ILE A 865 -43.54 15.03 2.65
N ASP A 866 -42.34 14.76 2.09
CA ASP A 866 -41.95 15.32 0.77
C ASP A 866 -41.10 14.33 0.00
N ARG A 867 -41.19 14.42 -1.34
CA ARG A 867 -40.44 13.58 -2.27
C ARG A 867 -40.02 14.39 -3.48
N VAL A 868 -38.73 14.34 -3.82
CA VAL A 868 -38.21 14.93 -5.05
C VAL A 868 -37.84 13.80 -6.00
N GLU A 869 -38.58 13.70 -7.10
CA GLU A 869 -38.32 12.80 -8.21
C GLU A 869 -37.13 13.32 -9.01
N ASN A 870 -36.31 12.42 -9.55
CA ASN A 870 -35.12 12.77 -10.32
C ASN A 870 -34.20 13.77 -9.59
N ALA A 871 -34.04 13.59 -8.28
CA ALA A 871 -33.13 14.36 -7.46
C ALA A 871 -31.66 14.19 -7.88
N ALA A 872 -31.37 13.08 -8.56
CA ALA A 872 -30.09 12.76 -9.17
C ALA A 872 -30.27 12.12 -10.56
N SER A 873 -29.20 11.96 -11.34
CA SER A 873 -29.24 11.26 -12.64
C SER A 873 -28.95 9.76 -12.50
N ALA A 874 -28.58 9.29 -11.30
CA ALA A 874 -28.31 7.91 -10.96
C ALA A 874 -28.61 7.67 -9.48
N THR A 875 -28.45 6.43 -9.01
CA THR A 875 -28.67 6.02 -7.61
C THR A 875 -28.07 6.99 -6.61
N ILE A 876 -28.87 7.40 -5.62
CA ILE A 876 -28.40 8.13 -4.44
C ILE A 876 -27.78 7.11 -3.46
N THR A 877 -26.49 7.26 -3.19
CA THR A 877 -25.69 6.25 -2.49
C THR A 877 -25.51 6.52 -1.02
N SER A 878 -25.46 7.79 -0.61
CA SER A 878 -25.25 8.16 0.79
C SER A 878 -25.84 9.54 1.11
N ILE A 879 -26.12 9.76 2.39
CA ILE A 879 -26.67 10.99 2.96
C ILE A 879 -25.86 11.32 4.20
N GLY A 880 -25.30 12.55 4.26
CA GLY A 880 -24.56 13.07 5.42
C GLY A 880 -25.19 14.36 5.94
N TYR A 881 -25.45 14.46 7.26
CA TYR A 881 -25.97 15.68 7.86
C TYR A 881 -24.90 16.75 7.99
N VAL A 882 -25.29 18.00 7.72
CA VAL A 882 -24.47 19.21 7.84
C VAL A 882 -24.83 19.96 9.12
N ASP A 883 -26.12 20.18 9.31
CA ASP A 883 -26.74 20.77 10.49
C ASP A 883 -28.18 20.25 10.67
N ASP A 884 -28.93 20.79 11.63
CA ASP A 884 -30.30 20.36 11.95
C ASP A 884 -31.28 20.43 10.75
N LYS A 885 -30.98 21.21 9.73
CA LYS A 885 -31.86 21.45 8.57
C LYS A 885 -31.24 21.11 7.24
N SER A 886 -29.92 20.97 7.19
CA SER A 886 -29.16 20.82 5.96
C SER A 886 -28.42 19.49 5.94
N PHE A 887 -28.35 18.88 4.77
CA PHE A 887 -27.64 17.63 4.55
C PHE A 887 -27.09 17.56 3.12
N ILE A 888 -26.12 16.70 2.91
CA ILE A 888 -25.58 16.42 1.58
C ILE A 888 -26.03 15.04 1.11
N THR A 889 -26.11 14.88 -0.21
CA THR A 889 -26.28 13.59 -0.86
C THR A 889 -25.15 13.34 -1.85
N THR A 890 -24.73 12.09 -1.94
CA THR A 890 -23.84 11.60 -2.98
C THR A 890 -24.59 10.64 -3.90
N SER A 891 -24.15 10.57 -5.15
CA SER A 891 -24.78 9.71 -6.16
C SER A 891 -23.73 9.15 -7.11
N VAL A 892 -24.03 8.03 -7.74
CA VAL A 892 -23.21 7.42 -8.81
C VAL A 892 -23.03 8.36 -10.01
N ASP A 893 -23.87 9.38 -10.16
CA ASP A 893 -23.72 10.42 -11.18
C ASP A 893 -22.51 11.34 -10.97
N GLN A 894 -21.71 11.08 -9.91
CA GLN A 894 -20.52 11.86 -9.52
C GLN A 894 -20.84 13.29 -9.09
N ILE A 895 -22.00 13.52 -8.51
CA ILE A 895 -22.41 14.84 -8.04
C ILE A 895 -22.72 14.78 -6.55
N ILE A 896 -22.12 15.68 -5.79
CA ILE A 896 -22.49 16.00 -4.42
C ILE A 896 -23.51 17.14 -4.45
N ARG A 897 -24.60 17.00 -3.69
CA ARG A 897 -25.67 18.01 -3.63
C ARG A 897 -25.90 18.43 -2.19
N LEU A 898 -26.09 19.74 -1.98
CA LEU A 898 -26.49 20.31 -0.70
C LEU A 898 -28.00 20.57 -0.70
N TRP A 899 -28.66 19.99 0.27
CA TRP A 899 -30.10 20.10 0.47
C TRP A 899 -30.41 20.76 1.80
N SER A 900 -31.57 21.40 1.87
CA SER A 900 -32.22 21.72 3.13
C SER A 900 -33.67 21.22 3.15
N PHE A 901 -34.16 20.93 4.36
CA PHE A 901 -35.53 20.64 4.64
C PHE A 901 -36.11 21.75 5.50
N SER A 902 -37.06 22.51 4.95
CA SER A 902 -37.69 23.59 5.64
C SER A 902 -39.16 23.77 5.16
N LEU A 903 -40.02 24.11 6.08
CA LEU A 903 -41.47 24.32 5.79
C LEU A 903 -42.14 23.11 5.08
N GLY A 904 -41.68 21.89 5.42
CA GLY A 904 -42.23 20.67 4.85
C GLY A 904 -41.78 20.37 3.41
N LYS A 905 -40.70 21.05 2.90
CA LYS A 905 -40.17 20.87 1.56
C LYS A 905 -38.67 20.67 1.52
N LEU A 906 -38.24 19.83 0.59
CA LEU A 906 -36.85 19.64 0.21
C LEU A 906 -36.43 20.66 -0.83
N VAL A 907 -35.30 21.34 -0.60
CA VAL A 907 -34.74 22.33 -1.54
C VAL A 907 -33.28 22.00 -1.79
N CYS A 908 -32.89 21.78 -3.05
CA CYS A 908 -31.49 21.65 -3.44
C CYS A 908 -30.91 23.05 -3.65
N HIS A 909 -29.83 23.36 -2.89
CA HIS A 909 -29.15 24.64 -2.96
C HIS A 909 -28.03 24.69 -3.96
N GLU A 910 -27.26 23.59 -4.06
CA GLU A 910 -26.13 23.50 -4.96
C GLU A 910 -25.84 22.04 -5.33
N ALA A 911 -25.33 21.87 -6.54
CA ALA A 911 -24.87 20.58 -7.06
C ALA A 911 -23.50 20.78 -7.70
N ARG A 912 -22.51 19.96 -7.31
CA ARG A 912 -21.14 20.04 -7.81
C ARG A 912 -20.60 18.67 -8.15
N TYR A 913 -19.83 18.57 -9.23
CA TYR A 913 -19.12 17.32 -9.57
C TYR A 913 -18.10 16.98 -8.49
N THR A 914 -18.10 15.72 -8.07
CA THR A 914 -17.01 15.17 -7.25
C THR A 914 -15.79 14.91 -8.12
N THR A 915 -14.60 14.93 -7.51
CA THR A 915 -13.34 14.63 -8.23
C THR A 915 -13.07 13.13 -8.36
N ILE A 916 -13.90 12.30 -7.73
CA ILE A 916 -13.79 10.83 -7.72
C ILE A 916 -14.96 10.20 -8.48
N ALA A 917 -14.67 9.10 -9.18
CA ALA A 917 -15.70 8.30 -9.87
C ALA A 917 -16.39 7.32 -8.89
N ASP A 918 -17.53 6.77 -9.33
CA ASP A 918 -18.27 5.73 -8.60
C ASP A 918 -18.53 6.10 -7.14
N THR A 919 -18.96 7.33 -6.91
CA THR A 919 -19.21 7.88 -5.59
C THR A 919 -20.22 7.03 -4.83
N GLY A 920 -19.77 6.31 -3.81
CA GLY A 920 -20.51 5.26 -3.11
C GLY A 920 -20.92 5.59 -1.68
N CYS A 921 -20.20 6.48 -1.02
CA CYS A 921 -20.38 6.77 0.40
C CYS A 921 -19.94 8.18 0.76
N CYS A 922 -20.48 8.71 1.85
CA CYS A 922 -19.98 9.92 2.48
C CYS A 922 -20.27 9.89 3.99
N ASP A 923 -19.46 10.62 4.73
CA ASP A 923 -19.70 10.96 6.14
C ASP A 923 -19.29 12.43 6.38
N THR A 924 -19.88 13.05 7.37
CA THR A 924 -19.72 14.48 7.67
C THR A 924 -19.37 14.71 9.11
N THR A 925 -18.62 15.77 9.35
CA THR A 925 -18.24 16.17 10.70
C THR A 925 -18.02 17.67 10.80
N THR A 926 -18.08 18.21 12.01
CA THR A 926 -17.76 19.61 12.26
C THR A 926 -16.54 19.72 13.17
N VAL A 927 -15.47 20.33 12.65
CA VAL A 927 -14.20 20.53 13.36
C VAL A 927 -13.88 22.02 13.33
N ASN A 928 -13.64 22.61 14.51
CA ASN A 928 -13.28 24.05 14.64
C ASN A 928 -14.22 24.99 13.86
N SER A 929 -15.53 24.77 13.95
CA SER A 929 -16.59 25.53 13.24
C SER A 929 -16.58 25.38 11.70
N LYS A 930 -15.82 24.43 11.16
CA LYS A 930 -15.86 24.07 9.75
C LYS A 930 -16.60 22.75 9.59
N THR A 931 -17.54 22.70 8.69
CA THR A 931 -18.18 21.43 8.33
C THR A 931 -17.39 20.76 7.19
N LEU A 932 -16.91 19.57 7.48
CA LEU A 932 -16.14 18.74 6.57
C LEU A 932 -16.99 17.57 6.11
N ALA A 933 -16.90 17.25 4.82
CA ALA A 933 -17.44 16.01 4.25
C ALA A 933 -16.29 15.15 3.70
N VAL A 934 -16.31 13.88 4.02
CA VAL A 934 -15.43 12.87 3.45
C VAL A 934 -16.24 12.02 2.49
N VAL A 935 -15.85 11.99 1.21
CA VAL A 935 -16.59 11.33 0.13
C VAL A 935 -15.72 10.23 -0.46
N GLY A 936 -16.23 9.00 -0.50
CA GLY A 936 -15.55 7.80 -0.98
C GLY A 936 -16.18 7.22 -2.26
N GLY A 937 -15.37 6.59 -3.06
CA GLY A 937 -15.70 5.91 -4.31
C GLY A 937 -14.44 5.30 -4.91
N ALA A 938 -14.17 5.47 -6.20
CA ALA A 938 -12.88 5.19 -6.80
C ALA A 938 -11.86 6.25 -6.37
N GLY A 939 -11.43 6.17 -5.11
CA GLY A 939 -10.64 7.14 -4.37
C GLY A 939 -11.44 7.79 -3.23
N ILE A 940 -10.85 8.81 -2.60
CA ILE A 940 -11.44 9.58 -1.51
C ILE A 940 -11.15 11.07 -1.69
N SER A 941 -12.11 11.91 -1.34
CA SER A 941 -11.95 13.37 -1.33
C SER A 941 -12.56 13.98 -0.10
N THR A 942 -11.96 15.08 0.37
CA THR A 942 -12.47 15.87 1.49
C THR A 942 -12.93 17.24 1.01
N TRP A 943 -14.05 17.68 1.55
CA TRP A 943 -14.72 18.90 1.17
C TRP A 943 -15.07 19.73 2.38
N GLU A 944 -14.90 21.05 2.28
CA GLU A 944 -15.47 22.01 3.22
C GLU A 944 -16.83 22.46 2.69
N ILE A 945 -17.84 22.45 3.54
CA ILE A 945 -19.20 22.91 3.21
C ILE A 945 -19.37 24.31 3.81
N LEU A 946 -19.65 25.28 2.96
CA LEU A 946 -19.86 26.67 3.31
C LEU A 946 -21.36 26.98 3.25
N TYR A 947 -22.00 27.37 4.34
CA TYR A 947 -23.44 27.63 4.42
C TYR A 947 -23.78 28.86 5.26
#